data_97fa8c6ce6d674737c82c32a02a08d4a
#
_entry.id   97fa8c6ce6d674737c82c32a02a08d4a
#
_cell.length_a   1.000
_cell.length_b   1.000
_cell.length_c   1.000
_cell.angle_alpha   90.00
_cell.angle_beta   90.00
_cell.angle_gamma   90.00
#
_symmetry.space_group_name_H-M   'P 1'
#
loop_
_entity.id
_entity.type
_entity.pdbx_description
1 polymer ?
#
loop_
_entity_poly.entity_id
_entity_poly.type
_entity_poly.pdbx_seq_one_letter_code
_entity_poly.pdbx_strand_id
1 'polypeptide(L)'
;MAVLFVALGTRGDVEPLLRLARALARRGVAVTFITHRAHRRLSFDCIRLVCTHTDPLRPPAPSAAAEEYAAAARCCAAAPPQLLVFNLFSLGAWHVAQRFALPSLALSPCLVPYEPPLSFASAFAERHPALYARLQEPQAGQVGWADVMHWMWPLWSERWDGLQEQLGLDGVPCAAPCAATPLLYAISPALLPRPSYWPEAARVLGFIFDDSPPDAPPAGVADGALYVGFGSSSELLLRPPRAAGGALALAVLSSALHAAEQEGCPLLLHCCGCSQLRDCWREALSLSPAERASVRVVRQGVHIAFAEDFLAHEHVFPRCTAVFHHGGAGTCAAALLAGTPQLILPLIFDQCANAERLQYHDVAAALEPSLLSGEYLLDKLREVTLPAAREACAAWKQRVRQEEGLPRVLEFVLARLAEGGGETAAAGEGRAAGRWGGAALLDAAVRWKRRRERESEDAPVVLRLPDGQSVRCASLAEGTWISDEVYGQACYLPAGSGVQLPSRPHATLVDAGANVGIFSLWAAARCPLARVIAIEPAPRTFELLRSNVQAAGMESRVLLHNAALGASAGVSQLSFYPRMPGNSTLHPAAKWEERVAFRSERWAEMYEEEQVECKVLTLSDLLHQHGVVEVALLKIDVEHHELAVLEGVAEDTWRHILQVVVETHTELLCEQVLSLLRQHYSVVGQCPDLSLAQSGLHHAIMWARSPREEQHTQPE
;
A
#
# COMPACT_ATOMS: atom_id res chain seq x y z
N MET A 1 24.23 -17.58 30.32
CA MET A 1 23.74 -16.45 29.51
C MET A 1 22.22 -16.52 29.46
N ALA A 2 21.54 -15.39 29.57
CA ALA A 2 20.08 -15.33 29.57
C ALA A 2 19.57 -14.22 28.58
N VAL A 3 18.57 -14.55 27.78
CA VAL A 3 17.96 -13.64 26.79
C VAL A 3 16.45 -13.57 27.00
N LEU A 4 15.92 -12.34 26.98
CA LEU A 4 14.49 -12.09 26.99
C LEU A 4 14.04 -11.73 25.57
N PHE A 5 13.09 -12.48 25.02
CA PHE A 5 12.40 -12.15 23.79
C PHE A 5 11.03 -11.54 24.08
N VAL A 6 10.68 -10.47 23.37
CA VAL A 6 9.34 -9.89 23.36
C VAL A 6 8.90 -9.81 21.90
N ALA A 7 7.99 -10.68 21.49
CA ALA A 7 7.56 -10.81 20.11
C ALA A 7 6.03 -10.84 20.03
N LEU A 8 5.47 -9.77 19.51
CA LEU A 8 4.04 -9.54 19.36
C LEU A 8 3.67 -9.46 17.88
N GLY A 9 2.39 -9.37 17.59
CA GLY A 9 1.89 -9.36 16.22
C GLY A 9 1.36 -10.73 15.79
N THR A 10 1.27 -10.90 14.49
CA THR A 10 0.79 -12.15 13.88
C THR A 10 1.84 -13.27 13.99
N ARG A 11 1.50 -14.46 13.59
CA ARG A 11 2.45 -15.58 13.57
C ARG A 11 3.69 -15.29 12.71
N GLY A 12 3.50 -14.61 11.56
CA GLY A 12 4.61 -14.24 10.68
C GLY A 12 5.65 -13.35 11.37
N ASP A 13 5.20 -12.54 12.34
CA ASP A 13 6.05 -11.64 13.11
C ASP A 13 6.76 -12.33 14.28
N VAL A 14 6.18 -13.40 14.79
CA VAL A 14 6.65 -14.12 15.99
C VAL A 14 7.56 -15.30 15.64
N GLU A 15 7.22 -16.08 14.62
CA GLU A 15 7.92 -17.32 14.26
C GLU A 15 9.42 -17.14 13.97
N PRO A 16 9.89 -16.09 13.26
CA PRO A 16 11.33 -15.88 13.06
C PRO A 16 12.10 -15.67 14.37
N LEU A 17 11.51 -14.90 15.31
CA LEU A 17 12.11 -14.69 16.63
C LEU A 17 12.12 -15.99 17.46
N LEU A 18 11.06 -16.80 17.35
CA LEU A 18 10.97 -18.08 18.04
C LEU A 18 12.01 -19.08 17.50
N ARG A 19 12.25 -19.10 16.20
CA ARG A 19 13.32 -19.93 15.58
C ARG A 19 14.71 -19.54 16.11
N LEU A 20 15.00 -18.24 16.19
CA LEU A 20 16.22 -17.74 16.81
C LEU A 20 16.31 -18.13 18.29
N ALA A 21 15.22 -17.98 19.04
CA ALA A 21 15.13 -18.35 20.46
C ALA A 21 15.43 -19.85 20.69
N ARG A 22 14.86 -20.73 19.84
CA ARG A 22 15.16 -22.17 19.87
C ARG A 22 16.63 -22.48 19.56
N ALA A 23 17.20 -21.78 18.57
CA ALA A 23 18.60 -21.95 18.19
C ALA A 23 19.55 -21.53 19.32
N LEU A 24 19.23 -20.50 20.09
CA LEU A 24 19.95 -20.08 21.29
C LEU A 24 19.77 -21.08 22.43
N ALA A 25 18.54 -21.54 22.69
CA ALA A 25 18.25 -22.52 23.73
C ALA A 25 18.99 -23.85 23.49
N ARG A 26 19.08 -24.35 22.26
CA ARG A 26 19.87 -25.53 21.86
C ARG A 26 21.37 -25.35 22.15
N ARG A 27 21.85 -24.10 22.25
CA ARG A 27 23.26 -23.78 22.64
C ARG A 27 23.44 -23.49 24.12
N GLY A 28 22.45 -23.82 24.96
CA GLY A 28 22.52 -23.68 26.41
C GLY A 28 22.28 -22.25 26.92
N VAL A 29 21.76 -21.34 26.08
CA VAL A 29 21.33 -20.01 26.51
C VAL A 29 19.95 -20.12 27.16
N ALA A 30 19.78 -19.58 28.38
CA ALA A 30 18.49 -19.53 29.05
C ALA A 30 17.59 -18.50 28.32
N VAL A 31 16.46 -18.94 27.78
CA VAL A 31 15.55 -18.08 27.00
C VAL A 31 14.21 -17.96 27.71
N THR A 32 13.75 -16.69 27.87
CA THR A 32 12.36 -16.35 28.20
C THR A 32 11.72 -15.67 26.99
N PHE A 33 10.51 -16.10 26.63
CA PHE A 33 9.81 -15.60 25.45
C PHE A 33 8.43 -15.07 25.84
N ILE A 34 8.16 -13.80 25.55
CA ILE A 34 6.88 -13.13 25.79
C ILE A 34 6.16 -13.00 24.46
N THR A 35 4.90 -13.46 24.38
CA THR A 35 4.07 -13.33 23.18
C THR A 35 2.58 -13.39 23.53
N HIS A 36 1.72 -13.19 22.52
CA HIS A 36 0.27 -13.31 22.66
C HIS A 36 -0.16 -14.73 23.06
N ARG A 37 -1.19 -14.84 23.89
CA ARG A 37 -1.81 -16.11 24.28
C ARG A 37 -2.28 -16.94 23.07
N ALA A 38 -2.62 -16.29 21.97
CA ALA A 38 -2.98 -16.94 20.73
C ALA A 38 -1.88 -17.87 20.19
N HIS A 39 -0.60 -17.56 20.47
CA HIS A 39 0.56 -18.31 20.01
C HIS A 39 1.01 -19.45 20.98
N ARG A 40 0.30 -19.68 22.08
CA ARG A 40 0.64 -20.71 23.09
C ARG A 40 0.77 -22.14 22.55
N ARG A 41 0.20 -22.42 21.36
CA ARG A 41 0.26 -23.73 20.70
C ARG A 41 1.53 -23.93 19.88
N LEU A 42 2.36 -22.88 19.69
CA LEU A 42 3.67 -23.04 19.09
C LEU A 42 4.58 -23.84 20.04
N SER A 43 5.53 -24.60 19.48
CA SER A 43 6.50 -25.33 20.31
C SER A 43 7.50 -24.37 20.96
N PHE A 44 7.57 -24.41 22.29
CA PHE A 44 8.49 -23.62 23.10
C PHE A 44 9.47 -24.52 23.88
N ASP A 45 9.88 -25.64 23.28
CA ASP A 45 10.80 -26.61 23.91
C ASP A 45 12.05 -25.92 24.44
N CYS A 46 12.38 -26.15 25.69
CA CYS A 46 13.49 -25.53 26.42
C CYS A 46 13.41 -24.00 26.57
N ILE A 47 12.25 -23.38 26.30
CA ILE A 47 12.03 -21.95 26.41
C ILE A 47 10.96 -21.67 27.47
N ARG A 48 11.21 -20.70 28.36
CA ARG A 48 10.22 -20.23 29.32
C ARG A 48 9.22 -19.31 28.61
N LEU A 49 7.98 -19.76 28.42
CA LEU A 49 6.92 -18.97 27.79
C LEU A 49 6.17 -18.10 28.81
N VAL A 50 5.97 -16.83 28.48
CA VAL A 50 5.09 -15.89 29.18
C VAL A 50 4.06 -15.35 28.15
N CYS A 51 2.76 -15.52 28.44
CA CYS A 51 1.70 -15.07 27.55
C CYS A 51 1.08 -13.77 28.03
N THR A 52 0.81 -12.86 27.09
CA THR A 52 -0.05 -11.69 27.27
C THR A 52 -1.49 -12.02 26.85
N HIS A 53 -2.45 -11.26 27.36
CA HIS A 53 -3.88 -11.41 27.00
C HIS A 53 -4.27 -10.63 25.74
N THR A 54 -3.33 -9.91 25.15
CA THR A 54 -3.54 -9.11 23.94
C THR A 54 -3.81 -9.99 22.71
N ASP A 55 -4.51 -9.42 21.71
CA ASP A 55 -4.90 -10.09 20.47
C ASP A 55 -4.12 -9.47 19.29
N PRO A 56 -3.40 -10.27 18.49
CA PRO A 56 -2.57 -9.77 17.39
C PRO A 56 -3.37 -9.08 16.27
N LEU A 57 -4.67 -9.35 16.15
CA LEU A 57 -5.53 -8.81 15.08
C LEU A 57 -6.38 -7.61 15.52
N ARG A 58 -6.31 -7.24 16.80
CA ARG A 58 -7.00 -6.05 17.33
C ARG A 58 -6.01 -4.93 17.58
N PRO A 59 -6.36 -3.67 17.25
CA PRO A 59 -5.51 -2.55 17.61
C PRO A 59 -5.30 -2.57 19.13
N PRO A 60 -4.06 -2.41 19.62
CA PRO A 60 -3.79 -2.42 21.04
C PRO A 60 -4.55 -1.29 21.70
N ALA A 61 -5.41 -1.64 22.67
CA ALA A 61 -5.91 -0.66 23.62
C ALA A 61 -4.72 -0.12 24.44
N PRO A 62 -4.75 1.12 24.96
CA PRO A 62 -3.67 1.64 25.82
C PRO A 62 -3.31 0.71 26.97
N SER A 63 -4.31 0.01 27.55
CA SER A 63 -4.12 -1.03 28.57
C SER A 63 -3.32 -2.24 28.09
N ALA A 64 -3.33 -2.56 26.80
CA ALA A 64 -2.60 -3.71 26.25
C ALA A 64 -1.09 -3.47 26.20
N ALA A 65 -0.66 -2.28 25.76
CA ALA A 65 0.75 -1.89 25.78
C ALA A 65 1.32 -1.85 27.21
N ALA A 66 0.50 -1.42 28.18
CA ALA A 66 0.86 -1.45 29.60
C ALA A 66 1.04 -2.89 30.13
N GLU A 67 0.21 -3.85 29.72
CA GLU A 67 0.35 -5.26 30.10
C GLU A 67 1.65 -5.87 29.57
N GLU A 68 1.98 -5.63 28.32
CA GLU A 68 3.20 -6.10 27.65
C GLU A 68 4.45 -5.58 28.33
N TYR A 69 4.48 -4.27 28.57
CA TYR A 69 5.55 -3.62 29.33
C TYR A 69 5.69 -4.22 30.73
N ALA A 70 4.58 -4.36 31.45
CA ALA A 70 4.60 -4.89 32.81
C ALA A 70 5.06 -6.35 32.85
N ALA A 71 4.72 -7.17 31.84
CA ALA A 71 5.20 -8.55 31.73
C ALA A 71 6.72 -8.60 31.53
N ALA A 72 7.26 -7.79 30.61
CA ALA A 72 8.69 -7.69 30.35
C ALA A 72 9.45 -7.12 31.55
N ALA A 73 8.95 -6.06 32.18
CA ALA A 73 9.54 -5.47 33.37
C ALA A 73 9.59 -6.44 34.55
N ARG A 74 8.52 -7.24 34.78
CA ARG A 74 8.52 -8.28 35.83
C ARG A 74 9.58 -9.36 35.56
N CYS A 75 9.75 -9.79 34.30
CA CYS A 75 10.79 -10.75 33.95
C CYS A 75 12.18 -10.17 34.21
N CYS A 76 12.45 -8.92 33.84
CA CYS A 76 13.74 -8.26 34.10
C CYS A 76 14.01 -8.06 35.59
N ALA A 77 13.01 -7.71 36.40
CA ALA A 77 13.13 -7.53 37.82
C ALA A 77 13.39 -8.87 38.57
N ALA A 78 12.79 -9.96 38.12
CA ALA A 78 12.93 -11.26 38.73
C ALA A 78 14.31 -11.94 38.41
N ALA A 79 14.77 -11.79 37.16
CA ALA A 79 16.06 -12.33 36.70
C ALA A 79 16.52 -11.46 35.50
N PRO A 80 17.42 -10.50 35.71
CA PRO A 80 17.87 -9.60 34.63
C PRO A 80 18.53 -10.41 33.50
N PRO A 81 18.01 -10.30 32.26
CA PRO A 81 18.65 -10.89 31.10
C PRO A 81 19.91 -10.11 30.70
N GLN A 82 20.82 -10.72 29.98
CA GLN A 82 21.99 -10.05 29.40
C GLN A 82 21.66 -9.33 28.09
N LEU A 83 20.56 -9.73 27.43
CA LEU A 83 20.09 -9.11 26.19
C LEU A 83 18.57 -9.18 26.11
N LEU A 84 17.93 -8.11 25.63
CA LEU A 84 16.52 -8.06 25.31
C LEU A 84 16.36 -7.98 23.79
N VAL A 85 15.64 -8.94 23.19
CA VAL A 85 15.36 -9.00 21.75
C VAL A 85 13.86 -8.78 21.54
N PHE A 86 13.50 -7.88 20.65
CA PHE A 86 12.10 -7.54 20.39
C PHE A 86 11.82 -7.30 18.92
N ASN A 87 10.56 -7.39 18.50
CA ASN A 87 10.13 -7.02 17.16
C ASN A 87 9.46 -5.64 17.14
N LEU A 88 9.20 -5.08 15.95
CA LEU A 88 8.66 -3.74 15.80
C LEU A 88 7.18 -3.60 16.25
N PHE A 89 6.51 -4.71 16.57
CA PHE A 89 5.17 -4.71 17.19
C PHE A 89 5.21 -4.63 18.71
N SER A 90 6.39 -4.72 19.32
CA SER A 90 6.62 -4.68 20.76
C SER A 90 7.61 -3.56 21.16
N LEU A 91 7.45 -2.37 20.61
CA LEU A 91 8.34 -1.21 20.87
C LEU A 91 8.40 -0.82 22.35
N GLY A 92 7.37 -1.11 23.15
CA GLY A 92 7.39 -0.96 24.60
C GLY A 92 8.55 -1.71 25.30
N ALA A 93 9.05 -2.77 24.68
CA ALA A 93 10.21 -3.51 25.15
C ALA A 93 11.51 -2.68 25.15
N TRP A 94 11.63 -1.73 24.22
CA TRP A 94 12.75 -0.78 24.22
C TRP A 94 12.79 0.06 25.49
N HIS A 95 11.63 0.57 25.97
CA HIS A 95 11.54 1.31 27.23
C HIS A 95 11.93 0.44 28.44
N VAL A 96 11.57 -0.86 28.41
CA VAL A 96 12.02 -1.80 29.43
C VAL A 96 13.54 -1.94 29.42
N ALA A 97 14.15 -2.10 28.25
CA ALA A 97 15.60 -2.18 28.11
C ALA A 97 16.29 -0.94 28.66
N GLN A 98 15.79 0.26 28.35
CA GLN A 98 16.32 1.52 28.89
C GLN A 98 16.20 1.61 30.42
N ARG A 99 15.03 1.27 30.98
CA ARG A 99 14.79 1.30 32.43
C ARG A 99 15.75 0.40 33.21
N PHE A 100 16.07 -0.77 32.66
CA PHE A 100 16.94 -1.75 33.31
C PHE A 100 18.40 -1.70 32.82
N ALA A 101 18.76 -0.68 32.03
CA ALA A 101 20.08 -0.52 31.41
C ALA A 101 20.57 -1.79 30.69
N LEU A 102 19.68 -2.46 29.97
CA LEU A 102 19.96 -3.70 29.28
C LEU A 102 20.34 -3.42 27.81
N PRO A 103 21.33 -4.13 27.27
CA PRO A 103 21.52 -4.20 25.84
C PRO A 103 20.25 -4.71 25.16
N SER A 104 19.88 -4.08 24.03
CA SER A 104 18.69 -4.46 23.30
C SER A 104 18.95 -4.60 21.80
N LEU A 105 18.10 -5.38 21.14
CA LEU A 105 18.15 -5.71 19.73
C LEU A 105 16.74 -5.76 19.16
N ALA A 106 16.49 -5.01 18.12
CA ALA A 106 15.26 -5.14 17.32
C ALA A 106 15.48 -6.14 16.18
N LEU A 107 14.55 -7.07 15.98
CA LEU A 107 14.55 -8.04 14.89
C LEU A 107 13.22 -8.01 14.18
N SER A 108 13.22 -7.63 12.90
CA SER A 108 12.01 -7.52 12.09
C SER A 108 12.02 -8.48 10.90
N PRO A 109 10.98 -9.30 10.73
CA PRO A 109 10.79 -10.11 9.52
C PRO A 109 10.21 -9.35 8.33
N CYS A 110 9.74 -8.14 8.55
CA CYS A 110 9.16 -7.25 7.55
C CYS A 110 9.84 -5.88 7.61
N LEU A 111 9.66 -5.08 6.57
CA LEU A 111 10.07 -3.67 6.59
C LEU A 111 9.30 -2.93 7.69
N VAL A 112 9.86 -1.83 8.16
CA VAL A 112 9.14 -0.93 9.06
C VAL A 112 7.81 -0.57 8.41
N PRO A 113 6.68 -0.82 9.08
CA PRO A 113 5.36 -0.77 8.43
C PRO A 113 4.86 0.65 8.11
N TYR A 114 5.58 1.67 8.56
CA TYR A 114 5.20 3.07 8.35
C TYR A 114 6.42 3.98 8.36
N GLU A 115 6.35 5.04 7.57
CA GLU A 115 7.30 6.14 7.60
C GLU A 115 6.85 7.21 8.61
N PRO A 116 7.79 8.01 9.18
CA PRO A 116 7.42 9.09 10.06
C PRO A 116 6.58 10.13 9.29
N PRO A 117 5.51 10.68 9.90
CA PRO A 117 4.76 11.79 9.32
C PRO A 117 5.70 12.95 8.95
N LEU A 118 5.44 13.65 7.85
CA LEU A 118 6.27 14.77 7.40
C LEU A 118 6.41 15.87 8.46
N SER A 119 5.35 16.09 9.24
CA SER A 119 5.35 17.03 10.37
C SER A 119 6.16 16.55 11.58
N PHE A 120 6.53 15.27 11.65
CA PHE A 120 7.17 14.70 12.84
C PHE A 120 8.48 15.39 13.19
N ALA A 121 9.36 15.62 12.21
CA ALA A 121 10.66 16.23 12.45
C ALA A 121 10.56 17.65 13.03
N SER A 122 9.65 18.48 12.52
CA SER A 122 9.41 19.83 13.01
C SER A 122 8.76 19.84 14.39
N ALA A 123 7.72 19.03 14.57
CA ALA A 123 7.05 18.90 15.87
C ALA A 123 7.99 18.35 16.96
N PHE A 124 8.84 17.37 16.61
CA PHE A 124 9.85 16.84 17.52
C PHE A 124 10.90 17.91 17.91
N ALA A 125 11.41 18.66 16.93
CA ALA A 125 12.38 19.72 17.16
C ALA A 125 11.81 20.85 18.04
N GLU A 126 10.54 21.20 17.85
CA GLU A 126 9.84 22.20 18.66
C GLU A 126 9.61 21.70 20.09
N ARG A 127 9.15 20.48 20.27
CA ARG A 127 8.81 19.89 21.58
C ARG A 127 10.04 19.51 22.40
N HIS A 128 11.09 19.02 21.74
CA HIS A 128 12.31 18.50 22.37
C HIS A 128 13.61 19.09 21.78
N PRO A 129 13.82 20.43 21.80
CA PRO A 129 14.90 21.08 21.06
C PRO A 129 16.31 20.60 21.49
N ALA A 130 16.54 20.39 22.79
CA ALA A 130 17.81 19.91 23.30
C ALA A 130 18.11 18.45 22.91
N LEU A 131 17.09 17.59 22.90
CA LEU A 131 17.22 16.21 22.45
C LEU A 131 17.43 16.15 20.94
N TYR A 132 16.66 16.93 20.17
CA TYR A 132 16.81 17.03 18.73
C TYR A 132 18.24 17.42 18.33
N ALA A 133 18.80 18.46 18.97
CA ALA A 133 20.17 18.90 18.71
C ALA A 133 21.21 17.78 18.98
N ARG A 134 21.03 16.98 20.04
CA ARG A 134 21.93 15.85 20.35
C ARG A 134 21.78 14.68 19.37
N LEU A 135 20.58 14.40 18.93
CA LEU A 135 20.33 13.33 17.94
C LEU A 135 20.91 13.68 16.57
N GLN A 136 21.13 14.96 16.26
CA GLN A 136 21.79 15.38 15.01
C GLN A 136 23.29 15.09 15.02
N GLU A 137 23.92 15.10 16.20
CA GLU A 137 25.35 14.85 16.37
C GLU A 137 25.58 13.76 17.46
N PRO A 138 25.18 12.51 17.20
CA PRO A 138 25.31 11.43 18.17
C PRO A 138 26.77 11.04 18.36
N GLN A 139 27.14 10.70 19.60
CA GLN A 139 28.41 10.03 19.86
C GLN A 139 28.39 8.59 19.31
N ALA A 140 29.56 8.04 19.06
CA ALA A 140 29.66 6.66 18.55
C ALA A 140 28.93 5.67 19.48
N GLY A 141 28.07 4.85 18.93
CA GLY A 141 27.27 3.88 19.66
C GLY A 141 26.01 4.43 20.35
N GLN A 142 25.66 5.69 20.13
CA GLN A 142 24.40 6.31 20.59
C GLN A 142 23.37 6.38 19.47
N VAL A 143 22.08 6.53 19.87
CA VAL A 143 20.98 6.77 18.94
C VAL A 143 21.19 8.10 18.25
N GLY A 144 21.17 8.11 16.93
CA GLY A 144 21.19 9.30 16.10
C GLY A 144 19.82 9.61 15.48
N TRP A 145 19.71 10.78 14.87
CA TRP A 145 18.48 11.19 14.18
C TRP A 145 18.08 10.23 13.05
N ALA A 146 19.07 9.62 12.38
CA ALA A 146 18.82 8.62 11.38
C ALA A 146 18.12 7.37 11.94
N ASP A 147 18.44 6.94 13.17
CA ASP A 147 17.77 5.82 13.84
C ASP A 147 16.33 6.20 14.18
N VAL A 148 16.12 7.43 14.67
CA VAL A 148 14.78 7.94 14.98
C VAL A 148 13.91 7.95 13.74
N MET A 149 14.37 8.53 12.65
CA MET A 149 13.63 8.64 11.38
C MET A 149 13.44 7.28 10.70
N HIS A 150 14.30 6.31 10.98
CA HIS A 150 14.19 4.99 10.37
C HIS A 150 13.10 4.12 11.02
N TRP A 151 13.09 4.01 12.36
CA TRP A 151 12.19 3.09 13.05
C TRP A 151 11.74 3.50 14.46
N MET A 152 12.44 4.45 15.10
CA MET A 152 12.20 4.79 16.51
C MET A 152 11.21 5.95 16.68
N TRP A 153 10.81 6.64 15.62
CA TRP A 153 9.91 7.78 15.69
C TRP A 153 8.59 7.53 16.44
N PRO A 154 7.97 6.30 16.38
CA PRO A 154 6.77 6.03 17.15
C PRO A 154 6.99 6.16 18.67
N LEU A 155 8.19 5.94 19.16
CA LEU A 155 8.52 6.05 20.60
C LEU A 155 8.39 7.49 21.13
N TRP A 156 8.44 8.50 20.25
CA TRP A 156 8.30 9.92 20.57
C TRP A 156 7.09 10.57 19.92
N SER A 157 6.18 9.80 19.33
CA SER A 157 4.90 10.31 18.87
C SER A 157 3.92 10.46 20.04
N GLU A 158 2.89 11.32 19.89
CA GLU A 158 1.87 11.55 20.93
C GLU A 158 1.23 10.24 21.45
N ARG A 159 1.09 9.24 20.56
CA ARG A 159 0.56 7.92 20.91
C ARG A 159 1.41 7.20 21.97
N TRP A 160 2.72 7.43 22.01
CA TRP A 160 3.66 6.76 22.90
C TRP A 160 4.04 7.62 24.09
N ASP A 161 3.97 8.96 24.00
CA ASP A 161 4.14 9.85 25.14
C ASP A 161 3.09 9.60 26.23
N GLY A 162 1.82 9.38 25.83
CA GLY A 162 0.78 8.97 26.77
C GLY A 162 1.04 7.62 27.43
N LEU A 163 1.79 6.73 26.79
CA LEU A 163 2.23 5.46 27.39
C LEU A 163 3.31 5.67 28.44
N GLN A 164 4.25 6.58 28.25
CA GLN A 164 5.29 6.92 29.23
C GLN A 164 4.66 7.43 30.54
N GLU A 165 3.70 8.30 30.45
CA GLU A 165 2.94 8.82 31.60
C GLU A 165 2.16 7.69 32.30
N GLN A 166 1.44 6.86 31.56
CA GLN A 166 0.70 5.71 32.09
C GLN A 166 1.58 4.66 32.76
N LEU A 167 2.84 4.52 32.31
CA LEU A 167 3.80 3.56 32.83
C LEU A 167 4.62 4.12 34.01
N GLY A 168 4.38 5.39 34.40
CA GLY A 168 5.16 6.07 35.45
C GLY A 168 6.64 6.21 35.06
N LEU A 169 6.91 6.44 33.78
CA LEU A 169 8.26 6.65 33.26
C LEU A 169 8.65 8.14 33.21
N ASP A 170 7.88 8.99 33.86
CA ASP A 170 8.06 10.45 33.88
C ASP A 170 9.45 10.90 34.42
N GLY A 171 10.20 9.98 34.99
CA GLY A 171 11.56 10.25 35.47
C GLY A 171 12.67 9.62 34.60
N VAL A 172 12.35 8.92 33.51
CA VAL A 172 13.38 8.51 32.54
C VAL A 172 13.65 9.71 31.65
N PRO A 173 14.79 10.42 31.80
CA PRO A 173 15.02 11.59 31.01
C PRO A 173 15.03 11.18 29.53
N CYS A 174 14.09 11.65 28.73
CA CYS A 174 14.26 11.76 27.28
C CYS A 174 15.58 12.46 26.91
N ALA A 175 16.27 12.94 27.91
CA ALA A 175 17.49 13.70 27.85
C ALA A 175 18.79 12.88 27.88
N ALA A 176 18.77 11.59 28.24
CA ALA A 176 20.00 10.80 28.22
C ALA A 176 20.26 10.20 26.83
N PRO A 177 21.50 10.22 26.34
CA PRO A 177 21.85 9.52 25.12
C PRO A 177 21.67 8.00 25.34
N CYS A 178 20.69 7.40 24.68
CA CYS A 178 20.47 5.97 24.68
C CYS A 178 21.54 5.26 23.87
N ALA A 179 21.98 4.07 24.31
CA ALA A 179 22.79 3.22 23.46
C ALA A 179 22.01 2.84 22.19
N ALA A 180 22.69 2.85 21.06
CA ALA A 180 22.08 2.47 19.77
C ALA A 180 21.60 1.01 19.85
N THR A 181 20.34 0.79 19.57
CA THR A 181 19.74 -0.53 19.44
C THR A 181 19.86 -0.97 18.00
N PRO A 182 20.61 -2.01 17.67
CA PRO A 182 20.65 -2.54 16.31
C PRO A 182 19.27 -3.00 15.85
N LEU A 183 18.92 -2.72 14.58
CA LEU A 183 17.76 -3.28 13.92
C LEU A 183 18.23 -4.28 12.86
N LEU A 184 17.88 -5.54 13.05
CA LEU A 184 18.16 -6.61 12.12
C LEU A 184 16.90 -6.93 11.31
N TYR A 185 16.99 -6.85 9.99
CA TYR A 185 15.94 -7.30 9.09
C TYR A 185 16.19 -8.76 8.70
N ALA A 186 15.23 -9.62 9.05
CA ALA A 186 15.20 -11.03 8.65
C ALA A 186 14.61 -11.18 7.25
N ILE A 187 15.16 -10.44 6.29
CA ILE A 187 14.77 -10.39 4.88
C ILE A 187 16.00 -10.71 4.04
N SER A 188 15.81 -11.32 2.87
CA SER A 188 16.90 -11.57 1.93
C SER A 188 17.57 -10.26 1.48
N PRO A 189 18.90 -10.11 1.65
CA PRO A 189 19.64 -8.95 1.14
C PRO A 189 19.64 -8.88 -0.39
N ALA A 190 19.34 -9.98 -1.06
CA ALA A 190 19.16 -9.99 -2.50
C ALA A 190 17.81 -9.42 -2.93
N LEU A 191 16.77 -9.63 -2.12
CA LEU A 191 15.44 -9.08 -2.35
C LEU A 191 15.34 -7.61 -1.88
N LEU A 192 16.06 -7.29 -0.81
CA LEU A 192 16.14 -5.96 -0.22
C LEU A 192 17.62 -5.58 0.02
N PRO A 193 18.35 -5.09 -0.98
CA PRO A 193 19.68 -4.52 -0.77
C PRO A 193 19.58 -3.36 0.22
N ARG A 194 20.43 -3.37 1.27
CA ARG A 194 20.42 -2.32 2.28
C ARG A 194 20.75 -0.96 1.63
N PRO A 195 19.86 0.04 1.69
CA PRO A 195 20.13 1.38 1.18
C PRO A 195 21.27 2.06 1.96
N SER A 196 22.11 2.85 1.28
CA SER A 196 23.24 3.54 1.90
C SER A 196 22.84 4.62 2.91
N TYR A 197 21.60 5.14 2.80
CA TYR A 197 21.07 6.16 3.71
C TYR A 197 20.48 5.58 5.02
N TRP A 198 20.37 4.25 5.14
CA TRP A 198 19.93 3.64 6.39
C TRP A 198 20.99 3.80 7.48
N PRO A 199 20.58 3.90 8.77
CA PRO A 199 21.51 3.90 9.89
C PRO A 199 22.45 2.70 9.83
N GLU A 200 23.70 2.85 10.22
CA GLU A 200 24.67 1.74 10.24
C GLU A 200 24.21 0.56 11.13
N ALA A 201 23.44 0.88 12.16
CA ALA A 201 22.85 -0.11 13.06
C ALA A 201 21.74 -0.96 12.40
N ALA A 202 21.15 -0.52 11.27
CA ALA A 202 20.15 -1.28 10.52
C ALA A 202 20.83 -2.22 9.51
N ARG A 203 20.62 -3.54 9.65
CA ARG A 203 21.25 -4.58 8.83
C ARG A 203 20.22 -5.52 8.23
N VAL A 204 20.47 -5.99 7.01
CA VAL A 204 19.67 -7.01 6.32
C VAL A 204 20.48 -8.29 6.29
N LEU A 205 20.01 -9.34 6.95
CA LEU A 205 20.85 -10.51 7.24
C LEU A 205 20.38 -11.81 6.56
N GLY A 206 19.23 -11.84 5.94
CA GLY A 206 18.65 -13.02 5.32
C GLY A 206 17.46 -13.56 6.12
N PHE A 207 16.64 -14.38 5.47
CA PHE A 207 15.48 -14.98 6.12
C PHE A 207 15.88 -15.98 7.22
N ILE A 208 15.10 -16.03 8.29
CA ILE A 208 15.34 -16.96 9.41
C ILE A 208 14.52 -18.23 9.19
N PHE A 209 15.21 -19.32 8.85
CA PHE A 209 14.65 -20.66 8.70
C PHE A 209 15.31 -21.65 9.64
N ASP A 210 14.61 -22.73 9.96
CA ASP A 210 15.16 -23.86 10.66
C ASP A 210 15.60 -24.90 9.60
N ASP A 211 16.88 -25.28 9.60
CA ASP A 211 17.44 -26.32 8.72
C ASP A 211 17.11 -27.73 9.22
N SER A 212 16.25 -27.87 10.23
CA SER A 212 15.82 -29.17 10.71
C SER A 212 15.24 -29.99 9.56
N PRO A 213 15.63 -31.28 9.42
CA PRO A 213 15.03 -32.10 8.37
C PRO A 213 13.52 -32.15 8.57
N PRO A 214 12.78 -32.10 7.48
CA PRO A 214 11.34 -32.08 7.55
C PRO A 214 10.78 -33.32 8.24
N ASP A 215 9.88 -33.10 9.21
CA ASP A 215 8.95 -34.15 9.62
C ASP A 215 8.15 -34.61 8.39
N ALA A 216 7.64 -35.84 8.43
CA ALA A 216 6.88 -36.38 7.31
C ALA A 216 5.79 -35.38 6.83
N PRO A 217 5.58 -35.21 5.50
CA PRO A 217 4.59 -34.29 4.99
C PRO A 217 3.22 -34.60 5.57
N PRO A 218 2.42 -33.57 5.91
CA PRO A 218 1.10 -33.79 6.48
C PRO A 218 0.28 -34.68 5.54
N ALA A 219 -0.41 -35.67 6.12
CA ALA A 219 -1.24 -36.59 5.37
C ALA A 219 -2.29 -35.82 4.57
N GLY A 220 -2.34 -35.99 3.27
CA GLY A 220 -3.39 -35.42 2.45
C GLY A 220 -2.98 -34.37 1.43
N VAL A 221 -1.76 -33.89 1.45
CA VAL A 221 -1.25 -32.97 0.41
C VAL A 221 -0.93 -33.76 -0.86
N ALA A 222 -1.65 -33.47 -1.97
CA ALA A 222 -1.37 -34.04 -3.26
C ALA A 222 -0.21 -33.28 -3.94
N ASP A 223 0.59 -33.99 -4.73
CA ASP A 223 1.62 -33.37 -5.56
C ASP A 223 0.97 -32.58 -6.69
N GLY A 224 1.57 -31.45 -7.04
CA GLY A 224 1.07 -30.56 -8.08
C GLY A 224 -0.15 -29.72 -7.67
N ALA A 225 -0.50 -29.65 -6.40
CA ALA A 225 -1.64 -28.87 -5.94
C ALA A 225 -1.42 -27.36 -6.09
N LEU A 226 -2.50 -26.63 -6.42
CA LEU A 226 -2.58 -25.20 -6.17
C LEU A 226 -2.90 -25.00 -4.68
N TYR A 227 -1.96 -24.42 -3.94
CA TYR A 227 -2.19 -24.05 -2.54
C TYR A 227 -2.91 -22.70 -2.46
N VAL A 228 -3.92 -22.59 -1.58
CA VAL A 228 -4.63 -21.35 -1.26
C VAL A 228 -4.66 -21.17 0.25
N GLY A 229 -4.00 -20.11 0.74
CA GLY A 229 -3.97 -19.85 2.17
C GLY A 229 -3.52 -18.42 2.50
N PHE A 230 -4.27 -17.77 3.36
CA PHE A 230 -4.08 -16.36 3.73
C PHE A 230 -3.50 -16.17 5.13
N GLY A 231 -3.02 -17.24 5.74
CA GLY A 231 -2.37 -17.20 7.05
C GLY A 231 -3.24 -16.53 8.11
N SER A 232 -2.64 -15.70 8.94
CA SER A 232 -3.34 -14.87 9.93
C SER A 232 -4.28 -13.82 9.31
N SER A 233 -4.11 -13.50 8.02
CA SER A 233 -4.99 -12.58 7.29
C SER A 233 -6.29 -13.24 6.78
N SER A 234 -6.52 -14.52 7.08
CA SER A 234 -7.74 -15.26 6.65
C SER A 234 -9.05 -14.59 7.09
N GLU A 235 -9.07 -13.95 8.26
CA GLU A 235 -10.25 -13.22 8.74
C GLU A 235 -10.56 -11.96 7.91
N LEU A 236 -9.56 -11.40 7.23
CA LEU A 236 -9.75 -10.21 6.38
C LEU A 236 -10.58 -10.54 5.14
N LEU A 237 -10.51 -11.78 4.64
CA LEU A 237 -11.33 -12.25 3.53
C LEU A 237 -12.83 -12.25 3.86
N LEU A 238 -13.17 -12.32 5.14
CA LEU A 238 -14.55 -12.36 5.65
C LEU A 238 -15.08 -10.98 6.04
N ARG A 239 -14.19 -9.98 6.13
CA ARG A 239 -14.63 -8.62 6.46
C ARG A 239 -15.47 -8.11 5.30
N PRO A 240 -16.71 -7.67 5.55
CA PRO A 240 -17.52 -7.13 4.49
C PRO A 240 -16.83 -5.88 3.90
N PRO A 241 -16.78 -5.73 2.59
CA PRO A 241 -17.08 -4.45 2.02
C PRO A 241 -18.50 -4.15 2.52
N ARG A 242 -18.78 -2.95 2.99
CA ARG A 242 -20.00 -2.63 3.77
C ARG A 242 -21.36 -3.13 3.21
N ALA A 243 -21.40 -3.73 2.03
CA ALA A 243 -22.59 -4.20 1.34
C ALA A 243 -22.72 -5.73 1.14
N ALA A 244 -21.68 -6.57 1.26
CA ALA A 244 -21.82 -8.03 1.05
C ALA A 244 -20.77 -8.82 1.84
N GLY A 245 -21.15 -9.35 2.99
CA GLY A 245 -20.29 -10.20 3.82
C GLY A 245 -19.77 -11.43 3.05
N GLY A 246 -18.45 -11.68 3.09
CA GLY A 246 -17.84 -12.86 2.52
C GLY A 246 -17.56 -12.82 1.02
N ALA A 247 -17.80 -11.72 0.31
CA ALA A 247 -17.63 -11.63 -1.15
C ALA A 247 -16.19 -11.96 -1.59
N LEU A 248 -15.17 -11.45 -0.91
CA LEU A 248 -13.78 -11.72 -1.26
C LEU A 248 -13.39 -13.18 -0.98
N ALA A 249 -13.86 -13.78 0.13
CA ALA A 249 -13.61 -15.19 0.42
C ALA A 249 -14.21 -16.11 -0.65
N LEU A 250 -15.39 -15.75 -1.15
CA LEU A 250 -16.07 -16.49 -2.24
C LEU A 250 -15.38 -16.27 -3.58
N ALA A 251 -14.94 -15.06 -3.88
CA ALA A 251 -14.19 -14.76 -5.10
C ALA A 251 -12.86 -15.53 -5.13
N VAL A 252 -12.11 -15.57 -4.01
CA VAL A 252 -10.89 -16.37 -3.87
C VAL A 252 -11.18 -17.85 -4.13
N LEU A 253 -12.22 -18.42 -3.51
CA LEU A 253 -12.57 -19.83 -3.69
C LEU A 253 -12.98 -20.14 -5.13
N SER A 254 -13.90 -19.35 -5.72
CA SER A 254 -14.41 -19.59 -7.07
C SER A 254 -13.30 -19.44 -8.12
N SER A 255 -12.44 -18.44 -7.98
CA SER A 255 -11.30 -18.24 -8.89
C SER A 255 -10.29 -19.38 -8.78
N ALA A 256 -9.96 -19.81 -7.56
CA ALA A 256 -9.03 -20.92 -7.36
C ALA A 256 -9.59 -22.24 -7.86
N LEU A 257 -10.88 -22.50 -7.68
CA LEU A 257 -11.54 -23.70 -8.18
C LEU A 257 -11.55 -23.73 -9.71
N HIS A 258 -11.91 -22.61 -10.35
CA HIS A 258 -11.89 -22.50 -11.80
C HIS A 258 -10.47 -22.73 -12.36
N ALA A 259 -9.46 -22.07 -11.81
CA ALA A 259 -8.08 -22.23 -12.25
C ALA A 259 -7.58 -23.68 -12.06
N ALA A 260 -7.91 -24.31 -10.93
CA ALA A 260 -7.55 -25.70 -10.67
C ALA A 260 -8.25 -26.68 -11.61
N GLU A 261 -9.52 -26.44 -11.97
CA GLU A 261 -10.29 -27.22 -12.93
C GLU A 261 -9.66 -27.15 -14.33
N GLN A 262 -9.36 -25.95 -14.81
CA GLN A 262 -8.79 -25.72 -16.14
C GLN A 262 -7.36 -26.30 -16.28
N GLU A 263 -6.57 -26.24 -15.24
CA GLU A 263 -5.20 -26.80 -15.22
C GLU A 263 -5.17 -28.29 -14.82
N GLY A 264 -6.30 -28.86 -14.42
CA GLY A 264 -6.39 -30.27 -14.01
C GLY A 264 -5.58 -30.58 -12.75
N CYS A 265 -5.34 -29.58 -11.88
CA CYS A 265 -4.53 -29.74 -10.69
C CYS A 265 -5.39 -29.86 -9.40
N PRO A 266 -4.89 -30.59 -8.37
CA PRO A 266 -5.55 -30.61 -7.08
C PRO A 266 -5.54 -29.21 -6.41
N LEU A 267 -6.52 -28.97 -5.52
CA LEU A 267 -6.63 -27.74 -4.75
C LEU A 267 -6.41 -28.02 -3.26
N LEU A 268 -5.53 -27.27 -2.61
CA LEU A 268 -5.30 -27.33 -1.18
C LEU A 268 -5.75 -26.01 -0.52
N LEU A 269 -6.88 -26.06 0.18
CA LEU A 269 -7.45 -24.92 0.90
C LEU A 269 -6.99 -24.93 2.36
N HIS A 270 -6.21 -23.93 2.75
CA HIS A 270 -5.66 -23.79 4.10
C HIS A 270 -6.34 -22.65 4.86
N CYS A 271 -7.16 -22.99 5.85
CA CYS A 271 -7.96 -22.04 6.62
C CYS A 271 -7.21 -21.44 7.82
N CYS A 272 -6.03 -21.92 8.16
CA CYS A 272 -5.17 -21.40 9.24
C CYS A 272 -5.87 -21.25 10.61
N GLY A 273 -6.77 -22.18 10.96
CA GLY A 273 -7.54 -22.12 12.20
C GLY A 273 -8.75 -21.17 12.17
N CYS A 274 -9.00 -20.48 11.07
CA CYS A 274 -10.18 -19.64 10.89
C CYS A 274 -11.39 -20.52 10.55
N SER A 275 -12.18 -20.89 11.58
CA SER A 275 -13.39 -21.72 11.38
C SER A 275 -14.44 -21.06 10.51
N GLN A 276 -14.59 -19.74 10.60
CA GLN A 276 -15.56 -18.99 9.80
C GLN A 276 -15.22 -19.05 8.30
N LEU A 277 -13.94 -18.93 7.92
CA LEU A 277 -13.51 -19.07 6.52
C LEU A 277 -13.73 -20.50 6.02
N ARG A 278 -13.37 -21.50 6.82
CA ARG A 278 -13.64 -22.90 6.53
C ARG A 278 -15.12 -23.16 6.25
N ASP A 279 -15.97 -22.68 7.14
CA ASP A 279 -17.41 -22.93 7.05
C ASP A 279 -18.01 -22.18 5.84
N CYS A 280 -17.56 -20.96 5.55
CA CYS A 280 -17.91 -20.20 4.35
C CYS A 280 -17.54 -20.96 3.08
N TRP A 281 -16.33 -21.51 2.96
CA TRP A 281 -15.91 -22.27 1.79
C TRP A 281 -16.63 -23.61 1.66
N ARG A 282 -16.86 -24.31 2.76
CA ARG A 282 -17.62 -25.58 2.76
C ARG A 282 -19.08 -25.38 2.37
N GLU A 283 -19.68 -24.28 2.78
CA GLU A 283 -21.04 -23.90 2.40
C GLU A 283 -21.11 -23.55 0.90
N ALA A 284 -20.20 -22.74 0.42
CA ALA A 284 -20.12 -22.35 -1.00
C ALA A 284 -19.95 -23.56 -1.94
N LEU A 285 -19.19 -24.57 -1.50
CA LEU A 285 -19.04 -25.84 -2.23
C LEU A 285 -20.27 -26.77 -2.10
N SER A 286 -21.34 -26.37 -1.40
CA SER A 286 -22.55 -27.15 -1.19
C SER A 286 -22.27 -28.56 -0.65
N LEU A 287 -21.36 -28.67 0.32
CA LEU A 287 -20.97 -29.94 0.91
C LEU A 287 -22.07 -30.51 1.79
N SER A 288 -22.40 -31.80 1.63
CA SER A 288 -23.26 -32.54 2.54
C SER A 288 -22.66 -32.64 3.95
N PRO A 289 -23.44 -32.92 4.99
CA PRO A 289 -22.90 -33.09 6.36
C PRO A 289 -21.74 -34.09 6.46
N ALA A 290 -21.80 -35.20 5.72
CA ALA A 290 -20.73 -36.20 5.68
C ALA A 290 -19.47 -35.68 5.01
N GLU A 291 -19.59 -34.94 3.90
CA GLU A 291 -18.47 -34.32 3.21
C GLU A 291 -17.86 -33.16 4.01
N ARG A 292 -18.66 -32.42 4.80
CA ARG A 292 -18.16 -31.38 5.72
C ARG A 292 -17.25 -31.94 6.82
N ALA A 293 -17.48 -33.19 7.18
CA ALA A 293 -16.61 -33.90 8.13
C ALA A 293 -15.33 -34.47 7.44
N SER A 294 -15.30 -34.50 6.11
CA SER A 294 -14.15 -35.02 5.36
C SER A 294 -13.09 -33.95 5.13
N VAL A 295 -11.84 -34.37 5.18
CA VAL A 295 -10.67 -33.54 4.84
C VAL A 295 -10.49 -33.43 3.32
N ARG A 296 -11.11 -34.33 2.55
CA ARG A 296 -11.01 -34.38 1.08
C ARG A 296 -12.38 -34.51 0.45
N VAL A 297 -12.60 -33.73 -0.58
CA VAL A 297 -13.83 -33.77 -1.38
C VAL A 297 -13.48 -33.61 -2.87
N VAL A 298 -14.41 -33.94 -3.76
CA VAL A 298 -14.29 -33.68 -5.19
C VAL A 298 -15.42 -32.77 -5.62
N ARG A 299 -15.10 -31.70 -6.32
CA ARG A 299 -16.06 -30.79 -6.94
C ARG A 299 -15.60 -30.41 -8.33
N GLN A 300 -16.51 -30.44 -9.30
CA GLN A 300 -16.20 -30.11 -10.71
C GLN A 300 -14.97 -30.83 -11.24
N GLY A 301 -14.78 -32.11 -10.81
CA GLY A 301 -13.58 -32.88 -11.20
C GLY A 301 -12.30 -32.56 -10.42
N VAL A 302 -12.28 -31.51 -9.63
CA VAL A 302 -11.12 -31.09 -8.82
C VAL A 302 -11.08 -31.83 -7.50
N HIS A 303 -9.92 -32.42 -7.17
CA HIS A 303 -9.64 -32.97 -5.84
C HIS A 303 -9.28 -31.85 -4.89
N ILE A 304 -10.13 -31.57 -3.90
CA ILE A 304 -9.96 -30.51 -2.90
C ILE A 304 -9.58 -31.14 -1.56
N ALA A 305 -8.49 -30.67 -0.97
CA ALA A 305 -8.10 -30.97 0.41
C ALA A 305 -8.26 -29.74 1.28
N PHE A 306 -8.81 -29.91 2.48
CA PHE A 306 -8.89 -28.86 3.50
C PHE A 306 -7.81 -29.08 4.54
N ALA A 307 -7.04 -28.06 4.83
CA ALA A 307 -6.14 -28.00 5.95
C ALA A 307 -6.65 -26.96 6.97
N GLU A 308 -7.00 -27.41 8.16
CA GLU A 308 -7.57 -26.57 9.22
C GLU A 308 -6.50 -26.04 10.16
N ASP A 309 -5.58 -26.90 10.54
CA ASP A 309 -4.48 -26.62 11.45
C ASP A 309 -3.28 -26.04 10.69
N PHE A 310 -2.27 -25.69 11.46
CA PHE A 310 -1.02 -25.21 10.93
C PHE A 310 -0.35 -26.22 9.98
N LEU A 311 0.07 -25.72 8.83
CA LEU A 311 0.90 -26.44 7.88
C LEU A 311 2.34 -25.89 7.92
N ALA A 312 3.31 -26.78 8.01
CA ALA A 312 4.70 -26.44 7.79
C ALA A 312 4.92 -26.19 6.29
N HIS A 313 5.01 -24.92 5.90
CA HIS A 313 5.12 -24.51 4.51
C HIS A 313 6.32 -25.13 3.81
N GLU A 314 7.42 -25.33 4.52
CA GLU A 314 8.64 -25.98 4.05
C GLU A 314 8.44 -27.41 3.55
N HIS A 315 7.37 -28.09 3.96
CA HIS A 315 7.01 -29.45 3.51
C HIS A 315 5.93 -29.46 2.42
N VAL A 316 5.10 -28.41 2.40
CA VAL A 316 3.93 -28.34 1.51
C VAL A 316 4.29 -27.64 0.19
N PHE A 317 4.95 -26.49 0.26
CA PHE A 317 5.20 -25.66 -0.91
C PHE A 317 6.05 -26.32 -2.00
N PRO A 318 7.11 -27.11 -1.67
CA PRO A 318 7.88 -27.82 -2.71
C PRO A 318 7.06 -28.81 -3.55
N ARG A 319 5.89 -29.20 -3.06
CA ARG A 319 4.97 -30.13 -3.74
C ARG A 319 3.86 -29.40 -4.53
N CYS A 320 3.73 -28.09 -4.37
CA CYS A 320 2.69 -27.29 -5.02
C CYS A 320 3.13 -26.81 -6.41
N THR A 321 2.16 -26.70 -7.30
CA THR A 321 2.34 -26.07 -8.61
C THR A 321 2.56 -24.58 -8.47
N ALA A 322 1.78 -23.92 -7.59
CA ALA A 322 1.91 -22.53 -7.18
C ALA A 322 1.28 -22.32 -5.81
N VAL A 323 1.60 -21.18 -5.18
CA VAL A 323 1.10 -20.77 -3.86
C VAL A 323 0.29 -19.50 -4.03
N PHE A 324 -1.02 -19.54 -3.78
CA PHE A 324 -1.91 -18.40 -3.79
C PHE A 324 -2.11 -17.89 -2.35
N HIS A 325 -1.64 -16.67 -2.06
CA HIS A 325 -1.60 -16.14 -0.70
C HIS A 325 -1.64 -14.59 -0.66
N HIS A 326 -1.64 -14.03 0.56
CA HIS A 326 -1.76 -12.58 0.80
C HIS A 326 -0.46 -11.76 0.68
N GLY A 327 0.71 -12.39 0.56
CA GLY A 327 1.99 -11.66 0.48
C GLY A 327 2.66 -11.37 1.83
N GLY A 328 2.25 -12.01 2.93
CA GLY A 328 2.95 -11.87 4.22
C GLY A 328 4.40 -12.38 4.12
N ALA A 329 5.35 -11.67 4.76
CA ALA A 329 6.79 -11.89 4.65
C ALA A 329 7.20 -13.36 4.88
N GLY A 330 6.63 -14.02 5.89
CA GLY A 330 6.93 -15.44 6.19
C GLY A 330 6.49 -16.42 5.10
N THR A 331 5.33 -16.15 4.46
CA THR A 331 4.81 -16.99 3.36
C THR A 331 5.61 -16.77 2.08
N CYS A 332 5.93 -15.52 1.75
CA CYS A 332 6.80 -15.16 0.62
C CYS A 332 8.16 -15.85 0.75
N ALA A 333 8.76 -15.75 1.91
CA ALA A 333 10.05 -16.37 2.22
C ALA A 333 10.01 -17.90 2.08
N ALA A 334 8.96 -18.54 2.61
CA ALA A 334 8.80 -20.01 2.51
C ALA A 334 8.63 -20.47 1.05
N ALA A 335 7.89 -19.71 0.23
CA ALA A 335 7.72 -20.02 -1.19
C ALA A 335 9.03 -19.83 -1.98
N LEU A 336 9.82 -18.79 -1.71
CA LEU A 336 11.15 -18.61 -2.31
C LEU A 336 12.09 -19.77 -1.95
N LEU A 337 12.11 -20.20 -0.69
CA LEU A 337 12.91 -21.35 -0.24
C LEU A 337 12.47 -22.67 -0.87
N ALA A 338 11.18 -22.81 -1.09
CA ALA A 338 10.64 -23.96 -1.80
C ALA A 338 10.99 -23.95 -3.29
N GLY A 339 11.22 -22.75 -3.85
CA GLY A 339 11.33 -22.54 -5.30
C GLY A 339 9.99 -22.67 -6.00
N THR A 340 8.91 -22.30 -5.31
CA THR A 340 7.54 -22.45 -5.80
C THR A 340 7.00 -21.08 -6.24
N PRO A 341 6.41 -21.00 -7.46
CA PRO A 341 5.80 -19.77 -7.96
C PRO A 341 4.69 -19.24 -7.06
N GLN A 342 4.51 -17.92 -7.00
CA GLN A 342 3.59 -17.28 -6.10
C GLN A 342 2.53 -16.47 -6.86
N LEU A 343 1.28 -16.55 -6.38
CA LEU A 343 0.16 -15.70 -6.76
C LEU A 343 -0.19 -14.88 -5.51
N ILE A 344 0.00 -13.58 -5.55
CA ILE A 344 -0.09 -12.75 -4.35
C ILE A 344 -1.25 -11.78 -4.47
N LEU A 345 -2.25 -11.94 -3.61
CA LEU A 345 -3.38 -11.02 -3.43
C LEU A 345 -3.13 -10.19 -2.17
N PRO A 346 -2.50 -9.02 -2.27
CA PRO A 346 -2.16 -8.23 -1.09
C PRO A 346 -3.41 -7.61 -0.48
N LEU A 347 -3.50 -7.63 0.85
CA LEU A 347 -4.66 -7.12 1.61
C LEU A 347 -4.31 -5.93 2.49
N ILE A 348 -3.15 -5.95 3.17
CA ILE A 348 -2.75 -4.94 4.17
C ILE A 348 -1.22 -4.86 4.33
N PHE A 349 -0.72 -3.79 4.92
CA PHE A 349 0.67 -3.56 5.35
C PHE A 349 1.71 -3.72 4.23
N ASP A 350 2.80 -4.44 4.52
CA ASP A 350 3.94 -4.71 3.66
C ASP A 350 3.64 -5.65 2.48
N GLN A 351 2.43 -6.18 2.39
CA GLN A 351 2.05 -7.20 1.41
C GLN A 351 2.12 -6.70 -0.04
N CYS A 352 1.70 -5.45 -0.29
CA CYS A 352 1.83 -4.83 -1.61
C CYS A 352 3.30 -4.73 -2.03
N ALA A 353 4.15 -4.19 -1.15
CA ALA A 353 5.56 -4.05 -1.43
C ALA A 353 6.28 -5.39 -1.63
N ASN A 354 5.87 -6.45 -0.92
CA ASN A 354 6.37 -7.80 -1.12
C ASN A 354 5.92 -8.36 -2.48
N ALA A 355 4.65 -8.17 -2.86
CA ALA A 355 4.11 -8.61 -4.14
C ALA A 355 4.86 -7.95 -5.31
N GLU A 356 5.02 -6.63 -5.29
CA GLU A 356 5.73 -5.86 -6.32
C GLU A 356 7.19 -6.31 -6.48
N ARG A 357 7.92 -6.49 -5.36
CA ARG A 357 9.31 -6.95 -5.41
C ARG A 357 9.46 -8.34 -5.99
N LEU A 358 8.59 -9.28 -5.57
CA LEU A 358 8.64 -10.65 -6.05
C LEU A 358 8.22 -10.74 -7.51
N GLN A 359 7.26 -9.94 -7.95
CA GLN A 359 6.90 -9.82 -9.36
C GLN A 359 8.04 -9.25 -10.20
N TYR A 360 8.75 -8.22 -9.71
CA TYR A 360 9.92 -7.66 -10.38
C TYR A 360 11.02 -8.70 -10.63
N HIS A 361 11.07 -9.74 -9.83
CA HIS A 361 12.04 -10.84 -9.95
C HIS A 361 11.49 -12.08 -10.65
N ASP A 362 10.36 -12.00 -11.31
CA ASP A 362 9.69 -13.08 -12.08
C ASP A 362 9.39 -14.35 -11.24
N VAL A 363 9.23 -14.22 -9.92
CA VAL A 363 8.92 -15.34 -9.01
C VAL A 363 7.50 -15.28 -8.45
N ALA A 364 6.75 -14.24 -8.80
CA ALA A 364 5.37 -14.06 -8.39
C ALA A 364 4.58 -13.25 -9.43
N ALA A 365 3.25 -13.37 -9.40
CA ALA A 365 2.33 -12.40 -9.96
C ALA A 365 1.58 -11.68 -8.82
N ALA A 366 1.62 -10.36 -8.81
CA ALA A 366 0.79 -9.53 -7.95
C ALA A 366 -0.62 -9.48 -8.55
N LEU A 367 -1.62 -9.78 -7.72
CA LEU A 367 -3.02 -9.81 -8.11
C LEU A 367 -3.73 -8.56 -7.60
N GLU A 368 -4.60 -8.02 -8.45
CA GLU A 368 -5.48 -6.91 -8.06
C GLU A 368 -6.79 -7.47 -7.52
N PRO A 369 -7.19 -7.14 -6.25
CA PRO A 369 -8.42 -7.67 -5.66
C PRO A 369 -9.69 -7.35 -6.45
N SER A 370 -9.75 -6.19 -7.12
CA SER A 370 -10.88 -5.74 -7.92
C SER A 370 -11.06 -6.54 -9.22
N LEU A 371 -9.99 -7.14 -9.75
CA LEU A 371 -10.00 -7.94 -10.98
C LEU A 371 -10.14 -9.44 -10.71
N LEU A 372 -10.19 -9.87 -9.43
CA LEU A 372 -10.16 -11.28 -9.08
C LEU A 372 -11.36 -12.05 -9.66
N SER A 373 -11.06 -12.87 -10.66
CA SER A 373 -11.99 -13.75 -11.35
C SER A 373 -11.31 -15.08 -11.70
N GLY A 374 -12.07 -16.08 -12.12
CA GLY A 374 -11.52 -17.38 -12.52
C GLY A 374 -10.53 -17.27 -13.67
N GLU A 375 -10.89 -16.55 -14.73
CA GLU A 375 -10.03 -16.34 -15.90
C GLU A 375 -8.77 -15.54 -15.55
N TYR A 376 -8.92 -14.45 -14.79
CA TYR A 376 -7.77 -13.64 -14.37
C TYR A 376 -6.77 -14.45 -13.55
N LEU A 377 -7.26 -15.25 -12.57
CA LEU A 377 -6.37 -16.09 -11.77
C LEU A 377 -5.71 -17.18 -12.61
N LEU A 378 -6.46 -17.78 -13.57
CA LEU A 378 -5.95 -18.78 -14.50
C LEU A 378 -4.83 -18.23 -15.36
N ASP A 379 -5.02 -17.05 -15.94
CA ASP A 379 -3.99 -16.39 -16.76
C ASP A 379 -2.73 -16.13 -15.94
N LYS A 380 -2.88 -15.62 -14.71
CA LYS A 380 -1.76 -15.38 -13.81
C LYS A 380 -1.10 -16.68 -13.33
N LEU A 381 -1.86 -17.75 -13.11
CA LEU A 381 -1.31 -19.06 -12.79
C LEU A 381 -0.44 -19.58 -13.95
N ARG A 382 -0.93 -19.47 -15.17
CA ARG A 382 -0.17 -19.87 -16.38
C ARG A 382 1.10 -19.03 -16.52
N GLU A 383 1.03 -17.73 -16.32
CA GLU A 383 2.17 -16.82 -16.35
C GLU A 383 3.28 -17.26 -15.38
N VAL A 384 2.97 -17.47 -14.10
CA VAL A 384 3.97 -17.83 -13.08
C VAL A 384 4.44 -19.27 -13.19
N THR A 385 3.76 -20.12 -13.95
CA THR A 385 4.17 -21.53 -14.17
C THR A 385 4.90 -21.76 -15.48
N LEU A 386 5.14 -20.73 -16.29
CA LEU A 386 5.99 -20.80 -17.47
C LEU A 386 7.41 -21.32 -17.11
N PRO A 387 8.09 -22.03 -18.04
CA PRO A 387 9.44 -22.54 -17.79
C PRO A 387 10.41 -21.48 -17.26
N ALA A 388 10.41 -20.26 -17.83
CA ALA A 388 11.26 -19.16 -17.40
C ALA A 388 10.99 -18.73 -15.94
N ALA A 389 9.73 -18.64 -15.53
CA ALA A 389 9.35 -18.30 -14.15
C ALA A 389 9.77 -19.41 -13.17
N ARG A 390 9.64 -20.68 -13.56
CA ARG A 390 10.12 -21.81 -12.75
C ARG A 390 11.65 -21.81 -12.62
N GLU A 391 12.39 -21.47 -13.66
CA GLU A 391 13.84 -21.31 -13.62
C GLU A 391 14.24 -20.15 -12.69
N ALA A 392 13.54 -19.01 -12.74
CA ALA A 392 13.71 -17.91 -11.82
C ALA A 392 13.46 -18.34 -10.37
N CYS A 393 12.37 -19.05 -10.09
CA CYS A 393 12.08 -19.60 -8.76
C CYS A 393 13.18 -20.56 -8.26
N ALA A 394 13.72 -21.41 -9.13
CA ALA A 394 14.80 -22.34 -8.79
C ALA A 394 16.11 -21.58 -8.47
N ALA A 395 16.44 -20.55 -9.25
CA ALA A 395 17.60 -19.69 -9.01
C ALA A 395 17.47 -18.93 -7.67
N TRP A 396 16.30 -18.38 -7.39
CA TRP A 396 16.02 -17.70 -6.12
C TRP A 396 16.10 -18.63 -4.92
N LYS A 397 15.58 -19.85 -5.03
CA LYS A 397 15.76 -20.89 -4.00
C LYS A 397 17.21 -21.11 -3.61
N GLN A 398 18.08 -21.26 -4.62
CA GLN A 398 19.54 -21.43 -4.36
C GLN A 398 20.14 -20.21 -3.70
N ARG A 399 19.81 -19.00 -4.21
CA ARG A 399 20.31 -17.73 -3.69
C ARG A 399 19.94 -17.51 -2.23
N VAL A 400 18.66 -17.67 -1.88
CA VAL A 400 18.16 -17.46 -0.50
C VAL A 400 18.75 -18.49 0.47
N ARG A 401 18.98 -19.72 0.05
CA ARG A 401 19.63 -20.76 0.89
C ARG A 401 21.09 -20.43 1.19
N GLN A 402 21.80 -19.78 0.27
CA GLN A 402 23.20 -19.38 0.47
C GLN A 402 23.38 -18.17 1.40
N GLU A 403 22.29 -17.47 1.74
CA GLU A 403 22.36 -16.29 2.61
C GLU A 403 22.60 -16.61 4.08
N GLU A 404 22.29 -17.85 4.51
CA GLU A 404 22.51 -18.33 5.88
C GLU A 404 21.94 -17.38 6.97
N GLY A 405 20.71 -16.89 6.79
CA GLY A 405 20.13 -15.83 7.63
C GLY A 405 20.10 -16.17 9.12
N LEU A 406 19.63 -17.39 9.52
CA LEU A 406 19.62 -17.81 10.92
C LEU A 406 21.05 -17.91 11.50
N PRO A 407 22.04 -18.55 10.86
CA PRO A 407 23.43 -18.52 11.31
C PRO A 407 23.98 -17.11 11.56
N ARG A 408 23.79 -16.20 10.63
CA ARG A 408 24.28 -14.80 10.74
C ARG A 408 23.64 -14.02 11.88
N VAL A 409 22.31 -14.12 12.03
CA VAL A 409 21.61 -13.46 13.14
C VAL A 409 22.06 -14.08 14.48
N LEU A 410 22.21 -15.39 14.53
CA LEU A 410 22.64 -16.10 15.72
C LEU A 410 24.08 -15.73 16.15
N GLU A 411 25.00 -15.66 15.20
CA GLU A 411 26.38 -15.19 15.43
C GLU A 411 26.38 -13.75 15.97
N PHE A 412 25.59 -12.86 15.38
CA PHE A 412 25.46 -11.49 15.85
C PHE A 412 24.96 -11.41 17.29
N VAL A 413 23.94 -12.20 17.66
CA VAL A 413 23.39 -12.25 19.03
C VAL A 413 24.41 -12.82 20.00
N LEU A 414 25.12 -13.91 19.65
CA LEU A 414 26.13 -14.52 20.50
C LEU A 414 27.33 -13.60 20.73
N ALA A 415 27.77 -12.84 19.72
CA ALA A 415 28.81 -11.82 19.85
C ALA A 415 28.40 -10.74 20.87
N ARG A 416 27.16 -10.22 20.76
CA ARG A 416 26.61 -9.25 21.72
C ARG A 416 26.53 -9.79 23.16
N LEU A 417 26.18 -11.07 23.32
CA LEU A 417 26.14 -11.71 24.63
C LEU A 417 27.58 -11.90 25.23
N ALA A 418 28.57 -12.08 24.38
CA ALA A 418 29.98 -12.18 24.80
C ALA A 418 30.54 -10.82 25.22
N GLU A 419 30.24 -9.75 24.49
CA GLU A 419 30.63 -8.34 24.78
C GLU A 419 30.05 -7.89 26.15
N GLY A 420 28.79 -8.22 26.45
CA GLY A 420 28.11 -7.87 27.72
C GLY A 420 28.61 -8.62 28.94
N GLY A 421 29.50 -9.62 28.79
CA GLY A 421 30.10 -10.40 29.89
C GLY A 421 31.38 -9.81 30.50
N GLY A 422 31.90 -8.75 29.91
CA GLY A 422 33.10 -8.06 30.38
C GLY A 422 32.95 -6.54 30.29
N GLU A 423 32.80 -5.91 31.45
CA GLU A 423 32.83 -4.47 31.73
C GLU A 423 31.51 -3.90 32.24
N THR A 424 31.40 -3.83 33.54
CA THR A 424 30.67 -2.76 34.22
C THR A 424 31.41 -1.44 33.92
N ALA A 425 30.78 -0.56 33.16
CA ALA A 425 31.36 0.70 32.76
C ALA A 425 31.73 1.58 33.94
N ALA A 426 33.02 1.81 34.08
CA ALA A 426 33.55 2.89 34.86
C ALA A 426 33.41 4.20 34.09
N ALA A 427 32.81 5.18 34.75
CA ALA A 427 32.74 6.54 34.30
C ALA A 427 34.16 7.10 34.08
N GLY A 428 34.43 7.66 32.91
CA GLY A 428 35.66 8.37 32.60
C GLY A 428 35.35 9.72 31.98
N GLU A 429 35.65 10.77 32.72
CA GLU A 429 35.55 12.18 32.35
C GLU A 429 36.58 12.57 31.27
N GLY A 430 36.15 13.42 30.36
CA GLY A 430 36.93 14.53 29.86
C GLY A 430 37.79 14.33 28.59
N ARG A 431 37.46 15.03 27.55
CA ARG A 431 38.24 16.11 26.97
C ARG A 431 37.51 16.84 25.83
N ALA A 432 37.72 18.13 25.84
CA ALA A 432 37.03 19.13 25.02
C ALA A 432 37.68 19.37 23.65
N ALA A 433 36.84 19.90 22.79
CA ALA A 433 37.02 20.97 21.82
C ALA A 433 37.56 20.67 20.40
N GLY A 434 36.71 20.94 19.46
CA GLY A 434 37.05 21.26 18.06
C GLY A 434 35.83 21.88 17.38
N ARG A 435 35.69 23.21 17.47
CA ARG A 435 34.69 23.99 16.73
C ARG A 435 34.98 23.95 15.24
N TRP A 436 34.08 23.45 14.45
CA TRP A 436 33.95 23.86 13.03
C TRP A 436 32.45 23.97 12.72
N GLY A 437 32.08 25.11 12.14
CA GLY A 437 30.72 25.48 11.83
C GLY A 437 30.10 24.62 10.71
N GLY A 438 29.56 23.46 11.07
CA GLY A 438 28.89 22.52 10.15
C GLY A 438 27.38 22.75 9.94
N ALA A 439 26.73 23.58 10.78
CA ALA A 439 25.29 23.77 10.74
C ALA A 439 24.77 24.33 9.40
N ALA A 440 25.48 25.26 8.78
CA ALA A 440 25.06 25.87 7.51
C ALA A 440 25.24 24.92 6.31
N LEU A 441 26.28 24.08 6.34
CA LEU A 441 26.53 23.09 5.28
C LEU A 441 25.60 21.87 5.41
N LEU A 442 25.26 21.46 6.63
CA LEU A 442 24.33 20.38 6.89
C LEU A 442 22.89 20.80 6.55
N ASP A 443 22.52 22.02 6.88
CA ASP A 443 21.22 22.61 6.53
C ASP A 443 21.08 22.83 5.00
N ALA A 444 22.18 23.14 4.32
CA ALA A 444 22.23 23.18 2.86
C ALA A 444 22.19 21.75 2.24
N ALA A 445 22.87 20.78 2.84
CA ALA A 445 22.85 19.38 2.39
C ALA A 445 21.51 18.72 2.66
N VAL A 446 20.86 19.01 3.79
CA VAL A 446 19.49 18.53 4.12
C VAL A 446 18.47 19.20 3.20
N ARG A 447 18.59 20.52 2.94
CA ARG A 447 17.76 21.21 1.94
C ARG A 447 18.02 20.67 0.53
N TRP A 448 19.27 20.41 0.15
CA TRP A 448 19.64 19.84 -1.13
C TRP A 448 19.18 18.38 -1.27
N LYS A 449 19.29 17.56 -0.20
CA LYS A 449 18.81 16.19 -0.15
C LYS A 449 17.28 16.14 -0.19
N ARG A 450 16.59 16.96 0.62
CA ARG A 450 15.11 17.11 0.57
C ARG A 450 14.63 17.63 -0.77
N ARG A 451 15.39 18.55 -1.39
CA ARG A 451 15.10 19.05 -2.72
C ARG A 451 15.30 17.96 -3.78
N ARG A 452 16.35 17.14 -3.66
CA ARG A 452 16.61 16.02 -4.57
C ARG A 452 15.70 14.82 -4.34
N GLU A 453 15.32 14.54 -3.10
CA GLU A 453 14.32 13.53 -2.76
C GLU A 453 12.94 13.99 -3.26
N ARG A 454 12.53 15.23 -3.04
CA ARG A 454 11.36 15.84 -3.69
C ARG A 454 11.49 15.84 -5.22
N GLU A 455 12.64 16.23 -5.77
CA GLU A 455 12.89 16.22 -7.22
C GLU A 455 12.94 14.80 -7.80
N SER A 456 13.17 13.73 -7.03
CA SER A 456 13.14 12.33 -7.48
C SER A 456 11.80 11.63 -7.20
N GLU A 457 11.07 12.02 -6.16
CA GLU A 457 9.71 11.58 -5.89
C GLU A 457 8.68 12.36 -6.71
N ASP A 458 8.96 13.65 -7.01
CA ASP A 458 8.17 14.52 -7.89
C ASP A 458 8.61 14.42 -9.37
N ALA A 459 9.57 13.55 -9.71
CA ALA A 459 9.96 13.39 -11.11
C ALA A 459 8.81 12.73 -11.89
N PRO A 460 8.29 13.40 -12.94
CA PRO A 460 7.21 12.84 -13.74
C PRO A 460 7.60 11.47 -14.31
N VAL A 461 6.74 10.48 -14.10
CA VAL A 461 6.90 9.15 -14.70
C VAL A 461 6.35 9.15 -16.12
N VAL A 462 6.91 8.34 -16.99
CA VAL A 462 6.42 8.19 -18.37
C VAL A 462 5.54 6.95 -18.44
N LEU A 463 4.26 7.17 -18.77
CA LEU A 463 3.29 6.12 -19.06
C LEU A 463 3.17 5.94 -20.57
N ARG A 464 3.18 4.70 -21.04
CA ARG A 464 2.86 4.36 -22.42
C ARG A 464 1.37 4.03 -22.55
N LEU A 465 0.66 4.81 -23.37
CA LEU A 465 -0.76 4.64 -23.61
C LEU A 465 -1.02 3.48 -24.60
N PRO A 466 -2.25 2.90 -24.62
CA PRO A 466 -2.60 1.80 -25.50
C PRO A 466 -2.46 2.08 -27.00
N ASP A 467 -2.56 3.34 -27.43
CA ASP A 467 -2.36 3.77 -28.82
C ASP A 467 -0.88 4.01 -29.19
N GLY A 468 0.05 3.75 -28.26
CA GLY A 468 1.48 3.90 -28.43
C GLY A 468 2.04 5.28 -28.10
N GLN A 469 1.21 6.26 -27.78
CA GLN A 469 1.67 7.56 -27.29
C GLN A 469 2.29 7.41 -25.90
N SER A 470 3.17 8.35 -25.52
CA SER A 470 3.77 8.41 -24.19
C SER A 470 3.39 9.71 -23.50
N VAL A 471 2.92 9.63 -22.27
CA VAL A 471 2.57 10.81 -21.47
C VAL A 471 3.37 10.82 -20.17
N ARG A 472 3.70 12.02 -19.70
CA ARG A 472 4.29 12.23 -18.39
C ARG A 472 3.18 12.44 -17.38
N CYS A 473 3.22 11.67 -16.29
CA CYS A 473 2.25 11.72 -15.20
C CYS A 473 2.97 12.02 -13.89
N ALA A 474 2.26 12.54 -12.89
CA ALA A 474 2.78 12.72 -11.55
C ALA A 474 3.06 11.37 -10.87
N SER A 475 2.19 10.37 -11.09
CA SER A 475 2.40 9.00 -10.63
C SER A 475 1.99 7.99 -11.71
N LEU A 476 2.64 6.82 -11.70
CA LEU A 476 2.28 5.74 -12.62
C LEU A 476 0.89 5.17 -12.31
N ALA A 477 0.55 5.06 -11.03
CA ALA A 477 -0.74 4.54 -10.59
C ALA A 477 -1.92 5.40 -11.08
N GLU A 478 -1.85 6.73 -10.86
CA GLU A 478 -2.87 7.67 -11.32
C GLU A 478 -2.97 7.71 -12.85
N GLY A 479 -1.83 7.80 -13.54
CA GLY A 479 -1.81 7.80 -15.00
C GLY A 479 -2.40 6.52 -15.61
N THR A 480 -2.13 5.36 -14.99
CA THR A 480 -2.70 4.07 -15.43
C THR A 480 -4.21 4.05 -15.20
N TRP A 481 -4.69 4.54 -14.05
CA TRP A 481 -6.12 4.65 -13.74
C TRP A 481 -6.85 5.48 -14.78
N ILE A 482 -6.41 6.73 -15.03
CA ILE A 482 -7.02 7.62 -16.03
C ILE A 482 -6.94 7.02 -17.44
N SER A 483 -5.84 6.33 -17.76
CA SER A 483 -5.71 5.63 -19.04
C SER A 483 -6.75 4.52 -19.19
N ASP A 484 -7.05 3.76 -18.14
CA ASP A 484 -8.06 2.72 -18.17
C ASP A 484 -9.47 3.29 -18.31
N GLU A 485 -9.80 4.38 -17.62
CA GLU A 485 -11.07 5.10 -17.78
C GLU A 485 -11.31 5.58 -19.22
N VAL A 486 -10.27 6.14 -19.85
CA VAL A 486 -10.38 6.72 -21.20
C VAL A 486 -10.31 5.65 -22.29
N TYR A 487 -9.37 4.70 -22.21
CA TYR A 487 -9.11 3.71 -23.27
C TYR A 487 -9.82 2.38 -23.05
N GLY A 488 -9.89 1.93 -21.80
CA GLY A 488 -10.46 0.63 -21.42
C GLY A 488 -11.97 0.69 -21.27
N GLN A 489 -12.44 1.58 -20.43
CA GLN A 489 -13.86 1.68 -20.08
C GLN A 489 -14.62 2.65 -21.01
N ALA A 490 -13.92 3.57 -21.69
CA ALA A 490 -14.51 4.64 -22.49
C ALA A 490 -15.59 5.44 -21.72
N CYS A 491 -15.34 5.72 -20.42
CA CYS A 491 -16.33 6.26 -19.48
C CYS A 491 -16.96 7.56 -19.96
N TYR A 492 -16.21 8.40 -20.70
CA TYR A 492 -16.73 9.65 -21.28
C TYR A 492 -17.46 9.48 -22.61
N LEU A 493 -17.65 8.24 -23.08
CA LEU A 493 -18.53 7.88 -24.21
C LEU A 493 -19.45 6.72 -23.80
N PRO A 494 -20.36 6.92 -22.83
CA PRO A 494 -21.12 5.84 -22.22
C PRO A 494 -21.90 5.01 -23.24
N ALA A 495 -21.79 3.69 -23.16
CA ALA A 495 -22.48 2.78 -24.08
C ALA A 495 -24.00 3.01 -24.05
N GLY A 496 -24.63 3.11 -25.24
CA GLY A 496 -26.06 3.34 -25.35
C GLY A 496 -26.50 4.79 -25.14
N SER A 497 -25.61 5.71 -24.73
CA SER A 497 -25.92 7.14 -24.57
C SER A 497 -26.12 7.86 -25.91
N GLY A 498 -25.47 7.37 -26.96
CA GLY A 498 -25.32 8.05 -28.24
C GLY A 498 -24.35 9.22 -28.20
N VAL A 499 -23.64 9.46 -27.10
CA VAL A 499 -22.51 10.38 -27.02
C VAL A 499 -21.35 9.82 -27.84
N GLN A 500 -20.77 10.64 -28.69
CA GLN A 500 -19.69 10.20 -29.59
C GLN A 500 -18.72 11.32 -29.92
N LEU A 501 -17.51 10.96 -30.31
CA LEU A 501 -16.56 11.91 -30.84
C LEU A 501 -17.01 12.47 -32.17
N PRO A 502 -16.78 13.77 -32.44
CA PRO A 502 -17.21 14.39 -33.69
C PRO A 502 -16.45 13.86 -34.91
N SER A 503 -17.16 13.55 -35.98
CA SER A 503 -16.58 13.14 -37.27
C SER A 503 -16.33 14.32 -38.23
N ARG A 504 -16.93 15.49 -37.95
CA ARG A 504 -16.86 16.66 -38.83
C ARG A 504 -15.58 17.49 -38.64
N PRO A 505 -15.06 18.11 -39.72
CA PRO A 505 -13.92 19.02 -39.61
C PRO A 505 -14.23 20.24 -38.75
N HIS A 506 -13.19 20.77 -38.11
CA HIS A 506 -13.24 22.00 -37.28
C HIS A 506 -14.20 21.95 -36.08
N ALA A 507 -14.65 20.76 -35.68
CA ALA A 507 -15.39 20.57 -34.44
C ALA A 507 -14.54 21.01 -33.24
N THR A 508 -15.18 21.60 -32.23
CA THR A 508 -14.50 21.94 -30.97
C THR A 508 -14.94 20.99 -29.86
N LEU A 509 -13.96 20.38 -29.17
CA LEU A 509 -14.16 19.64 -27.91
C LEU A 509 -13.64 20.51 -26.78
N VAL A 510 -14.26 20.41 -25.62
CA VAL A 510 -13.81 21.05 -24.38
C VAL A 510 -13.58 19.98 -23.34
N ASP A 511 -12.38 19.98 -22.75
CA ASP A 511 -11.95 19.08 -21.67
C ASP A 511 -11.72 19.92 -20.40
N ALA A 512 -12.72 20.00 -19.56
CA ALA A 512 -12.67 20.67 -18.28
C ALA A 512 -12.19 19.69 -17.20
N GLY A 513 -11.05 19.98 -16.56
CA GLY A 513 -10.31 19.06 -15.74
C GLY A 513 -9.45 18.13 -16.61
N ALA A 514 -8.57 18.73 -17.42
CA ALA A 514 -7.77 17.97 -18.38
C ALA A 514 -6.64 17.15 -17.76
N ASN A 515 -6.31 17.40 -16.49
CA ASN A 515 -5.21 16.76 -15.78
C ASN A 515 -3.93 16.76 -16.65
N VAL A 516 -3.24 15.65 -16.81
CA VAL A 516 -2.03 15.54 -17.66
C VAL A 516 -2.34 15.38 -19.16
N GLY A 517 -3.62 15.42 -19.56
CA GLY A 517 -4.08 15.48 -20.95
C GLY A 517 -4.38 14.15 -21.62
N ILE A 518 -4.57 13.07 -20.88
CA ILE A 518 -4.82 11.74 -21.47
C ILE A 518 -6.09 11.78 -22.36
N PHE A 519 -7.21 12.30 -21.84
CA PHE A 519 -8.44 12.43 -22.64
C PHE A 519 -8.26 13.41 -23.81
N SER A 520 -7.66 14.58 -23.58
CA SER A 520 -7.39 15.57 -24.63
C SER A 520 -6.60 14.99 -25.81
N LEU A 521 -5.51 14.26 -25.52
CA LEU A 521 -4.66 13.63 -26.53
C LEU A 521 -5.37 12.48 -27.24
N TRP A 522 -6.10 11.65 -26.49
CA TRP A 522 -6.92 10.55 -27.02
C TRP A 522 -7.99 11.06 -28.00
N ALA A 523 -8.70 12.12 -27.62
CA ALA A 523 -9.72 12.73 -28.47
C ALA A 523 -9.11 13.39 -29.71
N ALA A 524 -8.01 14.15 -29.55
CA ALA A 524 -7.32 14.80 -30.66
C ALA A 524 -6.70 13.79 -31.64
N ALA A 525 -6.24 12.64 -31.19
CA ALA A 525 -5.73 11.57 -32.07
C ALA A 525 -6.84 10.95 -32.91
N ARG A 526 -8.04 10.76 -32.33
CA ARG A 526 -9.20 10.16 -33.01
C ARG A 526 -9.97 11.17 -33.92
N CYS A 527 -9.84 12.44 -33.61
CA CYS A 527 -10.48 13.51 -34.37
C CYS A 527 -9.40 14.45 -34.98
N PRO A 528 -8.68 14.01 -36.04
CA PRO A 528 -7.52 14.75 -36.55
C PRO A 528 -7.81 16.13 -37.09
N LEU A 529 -9.08 16.46 -37.43
CA LEU A 529 -9.51 17.76 -37.92
C LEU A 529 -10.24 18.60 -36.85
N ALA A 530 -10.40 18.10 -35.63
CA ALA A 530 -11.04 18.83 -34.53
C ALA A 530 -10.01 19.61 -33.70
N ARG A 531 -10.50 20.62 -32.97
CA ARG A 531 -9.77 21.35 -31.94
C ARG A 531 -10.21 20.86 -30.56
N VAL A 532 -9.27 20.81 -29.61
CA VAL A 532 -9.53 20.54 -28.20
C VAL A 532 -9.15 21.78 -27.39
N ILE A 533 -10.03 22.23 -26.51
CA ILE A 533 -9.70 23.22 -25.47
C ILE A 533 -9.57 22.48 -24.16
N ALA A 534 -8.36 22.39 -23.63
CA ALA A 534 -8.03 21.68 -22.43
C ALA A 534 -7.75 22.66 -21.29
N ILE A 535 -8.45 22.48 -20.16
CA ILE A 535 -8.43 23.40 -19.04
C ILE A 535 -8.00 22.63 -17.79
N GLU A 536 -6.92 23.08 -17.14
CA GLU A 536 -6.34 22.47 -15.94
C GLU A 536 -5.90 23.58 -14.96
N PRO A 537 -6.48 23.64 -13.75
CA PRO A 537 -6.18 24.72 -12.80
C PRO A 537 -4.84 24.58 -12.09
N ALA A 538 -4.38 23.34 -11.78
CA ALA A 538 -3.18 23.11 -11.00
C ALA A 538 -1.92 23.42 -11.83
N PRO A 539 -1.07 24.40 -11.45
CA PRO A 539 0.07 24.81 -12.30
C PRO A 539 1.06 23.67 -12.60
N ARG A 540 1.35 22.80 -11.61
CA ARG A 540 2.26 21.66 -11.82
C ARG A 540 1.69 20.65 -12.79
N THR A 541 0.42 20.31 -12.68
CA THR A 541 -0.29 19.38 -13.57
C THR A 541 -0.42 19.98 -14.98
N PHE A 542 -0.70 21.27 -15.05
CA PHE A 542 -0.75 22.01 -16.32
C PHE A 542 0.58 21.99 -17.08
N GLU A 543 1.72 22.06 -16.38
CA GLU A 543 3.04 21.93 -17.02
C GLU A 543 3.26 20.53 -17.62
N LEU A 544 2.75 19.48 -16.96
CA LEU A 544 2.76 18.12 -17.52
C LEU A 544 1.86 18.03 -18.75
N LEU A 545 0.63 18.55 -18.66
CA LEU A 545 -0.30 18.65 -19.79
C LEU A 545 0.37 19.34 -20.98
N ARG A 546 0.98 20.50 -20.77
CA ARG A 546 1.69 21.25 -21.81
C ARG A 546 2.82 20.44 -22.44
N SER A 547 3.65 19.81 -21.61
CA SER A 547 4.76 18.96 -22.05
C SER A 547 4.26 17.76 -22.87
N ASN A 548 3.14 17.17 -22.50
CA ASN A 548 2.55 16.01 -23.19
C ASN A 548 1.97 16.40 -24.55
N VAL A 549 1.26 17.53 -24.63
CA VAL A 549 0.73 18.07 -25.90
C VAL A 549 1.85 18.42 -26.86
N GLN A 550 2.94 19.01 -26.35
CA GLN A 550 4.13 19.31 -27.13
C GLN A 550 4.82 18.04 -27.63
N ALA A 551 5.00 17.06 -26.76
CA ALA A 551 5.64 15.78 -27.12
C ALA A 551 4.82 15.00 -28.17
N ALA A 552 3.49 15.16 -28.18
CA ALA A 552 2.59 14.60 -29.17
C ALA A 552 2.53 15.41 -30.49
N GLY A 553 3.14 16.60 -30.57
CA GLY A 553 3.08 17.49 -31.72
C GLY A 553 1.68 18.04 -32.01
N MET A 554 0.86 18.25 -30.97
CA MET A 554 -0.55 18.60 -31.08
C MET A 554 -0.85 20.07 -30.68
N GLU A 555 0.15 20.93 -30.49
CA GLU A 555 0.00 22.33 -30.02
C GLU A 555 -0.88 23.20 -30.93
N SER A 556 -0.92 22.88 -32.18
CA SER A 556 -1.77 23.63 -33.14
C SER A 556 -3.27 23.32 -33.01
N ARG A 557 -3.62 22.21 -32.33
CA ARG A 557 -4.99 21.71 -32.22
C ARG A 557 -5.51 21.59 -30.81
N VAL A 558 -4.63 21.47 -29.82
CA VAL A 558 -4.94 21.39 -28.39
C VAL A 558 -4.57 22.73 -27.75
N LEU A 559 -5.59 23.54 -27.46
CA LEU A 559 -5.43 24.86 -26.84
C LEU A 559 -5.47 24.69 -25.31
N LEU A 560 -4.49 25.23 -24.62
CA LEU A 560 -4.28 24.98 -23.19
C LEU A 560 -4.61 26.21 -22.34
N HIS A 561 -5.34 26.00 -21.23
CA HIS A 561 -5.67 27.03 -20.25
C HIS A 561 -5.32 26.60 -18.86
N ASN A 562 -4.41 27.35 -18.20
CA ASN A 562 -4.16 27.18 -16.79
C ASN A 562 -5.17 27.99 -15.98
N ALA A 563 -6.35 27.44 -15.79
CA ALA A 563 -7.47 28.02 -15.08
C ALA A 563 -8.45 26.93 -14.60
N ALA A 564 -9.29 27.26 -13.64
CA ALA A 564 -10.50 26.50 -13.35
C ALA A 564 -11.67 27.08 -14.16
N LEU A 565 -12.72 26.29 -14.37
CA LEU A 565 -14.02 26.77 -14.81
C LEU A 565 -14.97 26.88 -13.59
N GLY A 566 -15.88 27.87 -13.62
CA GLY A 566 -16.85 28.07 -12.55
C GLY A 566 -17.99 29.00 -12.94
N ALA A 567 -18.92 29.27 -12.01
CA ALA A 567 -20.11 30.07 -12.24
C ALA A 567 -19.82 31.55 -12.54
N SER A 568 -18.67 32.06 -12.07
CA SER A 568 -18.25 33.46 -12.31
C SER A 568 -16.72 33.54 -12.43
N ALA A 569 -16.26 34.48 -13.25
CA ALA A 569 -14.83 34.72 -13.40
C ALA A 569 -14.23 35.36 -12.14
N GLY A 570 -13.00 34.97 -11.80
CA GLY A 570 -12.31 35.46 -10.60
C GLY A 570 -11.02 34.76 -10.30
N VAL A 571 -10.70 34.70 -9.01
CA VAL A 571 -9.57 33.96 -8.45
C VAL A 571 -10.08 33.12 -7.28
N SER A 572 -9.60 31.90 -7.16
CA SER A 572 -9.95 30.97 -6.08
C SER A 572 -8.73 30.26 -5.56
N GLN A 573 -8.87 29.60 -4.39
CA GLN A 573 -7.86 28.72 -3.83
C GLN A 573 -8.19 27.26 -4.17
N LEU A 574 -7.28 26.61 -4.85
CA LEU A 574 -7.35 25.19 -5.20
C LEU A 574 -6.66 24.38 -4.12
N SER A 575 -7.34 23.42 -3.52
CA SER A 575 -6.72 22.38 -2.71
C SER A 575 -6.05 21.38 -3.64
N PHE A 576 -4.75 21.54 -3.80
CA PHE A 576 -3.92 20.73 -4.68
C PHE A 576 -3.32 19.56 -3.91
N TYR A 577 -3.40 18.36 -4.45
CA TYR A 577 -2.83 17.14 -3.89
C TYR A 577 -1.67 16.66 -4.75
N PRO A 578 -0.41 16.98 -4.42
CA PRO A 578 0.75 16.71 -5.28
C PRO A 578 0.92 15.25 -5.68
N ARG A 579 0.54 14.31 -4.80
CA ARG A 579 0.63 12.87 -5.05
C ARG A 579 -0.57 12.27 -5.77
N MET A 580 -1.69 13.01 -5.82
CA MET A 580 -2.91 12.65 -6.54
C MET A 580 -3.53 13.90 -7.20
N PRO A 581 -2.85 14.50 -8.17
CA PRO A 581 -3.27 15.78 -8.75
C PRO A 581 -4.66 15.72 -9.41
N GLY A 582 -5.11 14.56 -9.89
CA GLY A 582 -6.45 14.35 -10.42
C GLY A 582 -7.57 14.57 -9.41
N ASN A 583 -7.26 14.44 -8.12
CA ASN A 583 -8.22 14.67 -7.03
C ASN A 583 -8.24 16.10 -6.49
N SER A 584 -7.49 17.02 -7.10
CA SER A 584 -7.42 18.43 -6.66
C SER A 584 -8.75 19.14 -6.88
N THR A 585 -9.19 19.93 -5.90
CA THR A 585 -10.57 20.45 -5.86
C THR A 585 -10.65 21.88 -5.36
N LEU A 586 -11.69 22.60 -5.80
CA LEU A 586 -12.12 23.87 -5.19
C LEU A 586 -13.08 23.68 -4.01
N HIS A 587 -13.48 22.42 -3.72
CA HIS A 587 -14.39 22.05 -2.64
C HIS A 587 -13.77 21.05 -1.65
N PRO A 588 -12.73 21.41 -0.88
CA PRO A 588 -12.02 20.49 0.02
C PRO A 588 -12.93 19.86 1.08
N ALA A 589 -13.99 20.55 1.49
CA ALA A 589 -14.95 20.02 2.48
C ALA A 589 -15.73 18.81 1.93
N ALA A 590 -16.11 18.81 0.65
CA ALA A 590 -16.79 17.68 0.01
C ALA A 590 -15.81 16.49 -0.16
N LYS A 591 -14.57 16.75 -0.51
CA LYS A 591 -13.52 15.72 -0.63
C LYS A 591 -13.16 15.07 0.72
N TRP A 592 -13.43 15.74 1.83
CA TRP A 592 -13.20 15.19 3.17
C TRP A 592 -14.02 13.92 3.46
N GLU A 593 -15.26 13.83 2.95
CA GLU A 593 -16.11 12.65 3.14
C GLU A 593 -15.55 11.44 2.40
N GLU A 594 -15.01 11.61 1.20
CA GLU A 594 -14.28 10.57 0.48
C GLU A 594 -13.02 10.15 1.22
N ARG A 595 -12.22 11.09 1.72
CA ARG A 595 -11.02 10.82 2.55
C ARG A 595 -11.34 9.98 3.78
N VAL A 596 -12.47 10.25 4.43
CA VAL A 596 -12.92 9.49 5.60
C VAL A 596 -13.39 8.09 5.22
N ALA A 597 -13.95 7.90 4.03
CA ALA A 597 -14.37 6.59 3.53
C ALA A 597 -13.17 5.66 3.25
N PHE A 598 -12.05 6.20 2.78
CA PHE A 598 -10.80 5.48 2.52
C PHE A 598 -9.87 5.40 3.73
N ARG A 599 -10.30 4.93 4.87
CA ARG A 599 -9.63 4.90 6.19
C ARG A 599 -8.28 4.19 6.25
N SER A 600 -7.34 4.41 5.36
CA SER A 600 -5.95 3.97 5.53
C SER A 600 -5.01 5.17 5.71
N GLU A 601 -3.99 5.05 6.56
CA GLU A 601 -2.98 6.11 6.77
C GLU A 601 -2.26 6.48 5.47
N ARG A 602 -2.09 5.53 4.56
CA ARG A 602 -1.50 5.73 3.23
C ARG A 602 -2.31 6.70 2.36
N TRP A 603 -3.65 6.68 2.46
CA TRP A 603 -4.52 7.63 1.77
C TRP A 603 -4.44 9.03 2.36
N ALA A 604 -4.20 9.18 3.66
CA ALA A 604 -4.01 10.48 4.28
C ALA A 604 -2.76 11.20 3.74
N GLU A 605 -1.69 10.45 3.46
CA GLU A 605 -0.45 10.99 2.86
C GLU A 605 -0.63 11.37 1.37
N MET A 606 -1.45 10.61 0.63
CA MET A 606 -1.75 10.91 -0.78
C MET A 606 -2.57 12.20 -0.92
N TYR A 607 -3.34 12.57 0.10
CA TYR A 607 -4.12 13.81 0.19
C TYR A 607 -3.40 14.91 1.01
N GLU A 608 -2.06 14.91 1.05
CA GLU A 608 -1.30 16.06 1.54
C GLU A 608 -1.69 17.29 0.70
N GLU A 609 -2.18 18.33 1.37
CA GLU A 609 -2.84 19.45 0.73
C GLU A 609 -1.90 20.65 0.61
N GLU A 610 -1.74 21.17 -0.59
CA GLU A 610 -1.13 22.47 -0.86
C GLU A 610 -2.23 23.45 -1.34
N GLN A 611 -2.30 24.64 -0.78
CA GLN A 611 -3.19 25.70 -1.27
C GLN A 611 -2.53 26.43 -2.42
N VAL A 612 -3.16 26.41 -3.59
CA VAL A 612 -2.66 27.05 -4.81
C VAL A 612 -3.68 28.03 -5.34
N GLU A 613 -3.27 29.28 -5.54
CA GLU A 613 -4.12 30.28 -6.18
C GLU A 613 -4.32 29.92 -7.66
N CYS A 614 -5.56 29.88 -8.12
CA CYS A 614 -5.88 29.63 -9.51
C CYS A 614 -6.89 30.64 -10.05
N LYS A 615 -6.75 30.96 -11.34
CA LYS A 615 -7.71 31.77 -12.08
C LYS A 615 -8.96 30.95 -12.34
N VAL A 616 -10.15 31.56 -12.19
CA VAL A 616 -11.44 30.99 -12.56
C VAL A 616 -11.99 31.74 -13.77
N LEU A 617 -12.47 31.01 -14.77
CA LEU A 617 -13.15 31.53 -15.97
C LEU A 617 -14.55 30.95 -16.01
N THR A 618 -15.47 31.64 -16.70
CA THR A 618 -16.71 30.98 -17.13
C THR A 618 -16.48 30.25 -18.45
N LEU A 619 -17.23 29.18 -18.69
CA LEU A 619 -17.15 28.48 -19.97
C LEU A 619 -17.55 29.41 -21.13
N SER A 620 -18.59 30.23 -20.96
CA SER A 620 -19.04 31.16 -21.97
C SER A 620 -17.99 32.21 -22.36
N ASP A 621 -17.29 32.80 -21.39
CA ASP A 621 -16.20 33.74 -21.67
C ASP A 621 -15.05 33.06 -22.42
N LEU A 622 -14.70 31.83 -22.03
CA LEU A 622 -13.65 31.05 -22.69
C LEU A 622 -14.01 30.79 -24.19
N LEU A 623 -15.23 30.32 -24.44
CA LEU A 623 -15.70 30.04 -25.80
C LEU A 623 -15.72 31.33 -26.66
N HIS A 624 -16.17 32.41 -26.07
CA HIS A 624 -16.17 33.73 -26.75
C HIS A 624 -14.75 34.22 -27.08
N GLN A 625 -13.80 34.07 -26.13
CA GLN A 625 -12.39 34.42 -26.32
C GLN A 625 -11.77 33.70 -27.54
N HIS A 626 -12.16 32.46 -27.77
CA HIS A 626 -11.66 31.63 -28.87
C HIS A 626 -12.52 31.67 -30.14
N GLY A 627 -13.56 32.48 -30.17
CA GLY A 627 -14.50 32.57 -31.29
C GLY A 627 -15.17 31.21 -31.58
N VAL A 628 -15.42 30.41 -30.56
CA VAL A 628 -16.06 29.10 -30.68
C VAL A 628 -17.57 29.32 -30.84
N VAL A 629 -18.09 28.94 -31.99
CA VAL A 629 -19.53 29.05 -32.29
C VAL A 629 -20.29 27.82 -31.82
N GLU A 630 -19.62 26.67 -31.77
CA GLU A 630 -20.24 25.39 -31.39
C GLU A 630 -19.28 24.46 -30.73
N VAL A 631 -19.73 23.81 -29.66
CA VAL A 631 -19.01 22.76 -28.90
C VAL A 631 -19.64 21.41 -29.25
N ALA A 632 -18.87 20.54 -29.90
CA ALA A 632 -19.34 19.20 -30.27
C ALA A 632 -19.43 18.25 -29.08
N LEU A 633 -18.49 18.35 -28.13
CA LEU A 633 -18.50 17.61 -26.90
C LEU A 633 -17.87 18.45 -25.79
N LEU A 634 -18.58 18.60 -24.68
CA LEU A 634 -18.08 19.15 -23.41
C LEU A 634 -17.91 18.01 -22.40
N LYS A 635 -16.68 17.70 -22.02
CA LYS A 635 -16.36 16.81 -20.89
C LYS A 635 -16.09 17.67 -19.67
N ILE A 636 -16.71 17.32 -18.54
CA ILE A 636 -16.52 17.96 -17.23
C ILE A 636 -16.19 16.88 -16.21
N ASP A 637 -15.05 17.06 -15.56
CA ASP A 637 -14.57 16.24 -14.50
C ASP A 637 -13.61 17.12 -13.67
N VAL A 638 -14.15 17.79 -12.66
CA VAL A 638 -13.50 18.88 -11.93
C VAL A 638 -13.65 18.75 -10.41
N GLU A 639 -13.84 17.50 -9.96
CA GLU A 639 -13.75 17.11 -8.56
C GLU A 639 -14.62 17.97 -7.61
N HIS A 640 -15.94 17.73 -7.68
CA HIS A 640 -17.02 18.41 -6.90
C HIS A 640 -17.35 19.85 -7.35
N HIS A 641 -16.83 20.36 -8.45
CA HIS A 641 -17.12 21.71 -8.95
C HIS A 641 -17.98 21.73 -10.23
N GLU A 642 -18.51 20.58 -10.65
CA GLU A 642 -19.20 20.34 -11.92
C GLU A 642 -20.42 21.25 -12.09
N LEU A 643 -21.24 21.38 -11.03
CA LEU A 643 -22.42 22.24 -11.06
C LEU A 643 -22.05 23.69 -11.33
N ALA A 644 -21.01 24.21 -10.69
CA ALA A 644 -20.56 25.58 -10.87
C ALA A 644 -20.01 25.82 -12.29
N VAL A 645 -19.38 24.83 -12.92
CA VAL A 645 -18.98 24.93 -14.34
C VAL A 645 -20.20 25.09 -15.23
N LEU A 646 -21.25 24.31 -15.01
CA LEU A 646 -22.49 24.35 -15.79
C LEU A 646 -23.29 25.63 -15.52
N GLU A 647 -23.32 26.15 -14.31
CA GLU A 647 -23.91 27.43 -13.96
C GLU A 647 -23.19 28.63 -14.60
N GLY A 648 -21.92 28.48 -14.95
CA GLY A 648 -21.14 29.47 -15.71
C GLY A 648 -21.42 29.46 -17.20
N VAL A 649 -22.36 28.65 -17.70
CA VAL A 649 -22.80 28.62 -19.08
C VAL A 649 -23.94 29.60 -19.25
N ALA A 650 -23.74 30.66 -20.04
CA ALA A 650 -24.78 31.65 -20.34
C ALA A 650 -25.95 31.00 -21.12
N GLU A 651 -27.15 31.51 -20.92
CA GLU A 651 -28.39 30.94 -21.49
C GLU A 651 -28.36 30.78 -23.01
N ASP A 652 -27.76 31.74 -23.69
CA ASP A 652 -27.62 31.72 -25.16
C ASP A 652 -26.51 30.76 -25.62
N THR A 653 -25.58 30.37 -24.76
CA THR A 653 -24.47 29.45 -25.05
C THR A 653 -24.92 27.98 -25.04
N TRP A 654 -25.90 27.62 -24.21
CA TRP A 654 -26.38 26.25 -24.10
C TRP A 654 -26.80 25.62 -25.44
N ARG A 655 -27.49 26.38 -26.29
CA ARG A 655 -27.94 25.91 -27.61
C ARG A 655 -26.78 25.55 -28.56
N HIS A 656 -25.56 25.96 -28.26
CA HIS A 656 -24.35 25.73 -29.04
C HIS A 656 -23.50 24.59 -28.53
N ILE A 657 -23.86 23.98 -27.39
CA ILE A 657 -23.19 22.78 -26.84
C ILE A 657 -24.04 21.58 -27.28
N LEU A 658 -23.49 20.70 -28.11
CA LEU A 658 -24.26 19.61 -28.72
C LEU A 658 -24.31 18.39 -27.80
N GLN A 659 -23.23 18.09 -27.11
CA GLN A 659 -23.10 16.96 -26.19
C GLN A 659 -22.38 17.40 -24.92
N VAL A 660 -22.83 16.89 -23.77
CA VAL A 660 -22.22 17.11 -22.49
C VAL A 660 -22.03 15.74 -21.81
N VAL A 661 -20.87 15.53 -21.22
CA VAL A 661 -20.57 14.41 -20.34
C VAL A 661 -19.97 14.97 -19.05
N VAL A 662 -20.52 14.56 -17.92
CA VAL A 662 -20.14 15.07 -16.59
C VAL A 662 -19.92 13.90 -15.66
N GLU A 663 -18.77 13.84 -15.01
CA GLU A 663 -18.53 12.97 -13.90
C GLU A 663 -19.00 13.66 -12.61
N THR A 664 -19.70 12.94 -11.72
CA THR A 664 -20.17 13.49 -10.43
C THR A 664 -19.84 12.55 -9.29
N HIS A 665 -19.56 13.13 -8.14
CA HIS A 665 -18.95 12.46 -6.99
C HIS A 665 -19.90 12.28 -5.79
N THR A 666 -21.12 12.80 -5.85
CA THR A 666 -22.15 12.62 -4.81
C THR A 666 -23.54 12.49 -5.41
N GLU A 667 -24.45 11.80 -4.72
CA GLU A 667 -25.85 11.63 -5.14
C GLU A 667 -26.56 13.00 -5.29
N LEU A 668 -26.33 13.91 -4.35
CA LEU A 668 -26.89 15.27 -4.40
C LEU A 668 -26.41 16.04 -5.62
N LEU A 669 -25.12 16.00 -5.91
CA LEU A 669 -24.54 16.68 -7.06
C LEU A 669 -25.07 16.08 -8.37
N CYS A 670 -25.24 14.77 -8.43
CA CYS A 670 -25.85 14.05 -9.54
C CYS A 670 -27.28 14.58 -9.81
N GLU A 671 -28.13 14.66 -8.77
CA GLU A 671 -29.49 15.17 -8.90
C GLU A 671 -29.52 16.64 -9.40
N GLN A 672 -28.66 17.49 -8.86
CA GLN A 672 -28.56 18.91 -9.24
C GLN A 672 -28.12 19.07 -10.69
N VAL A 673 -27.07 18.36 -11.11
CA VAL A 673 -26.57 18.39 -12.50
C VAL A 673 -27.61 17.85 -13.47
N LEU A 674 -28.27 16.73 -13.16
CA LEU A 674 -29.38 16.19 -13.98
C LEU A 674 -30.53 17.18 -14.11
N SER A 675 -30.89 17.85 -13.01
CA SER A 675 -31.95 18.86 -13.02
C SER A 675 -31.61 20.01 -13.94
N LEU A 676 -30.38 20.50 -13.94
CA LEU A 676 -29.92 21.58 -14.81
C LEU A 676 -29.86 21.12 -16.27
N LEU A 677 -29.29 19.97 -16.57
CA LEU A 677 -29.17 19.44 -17.92
C LEU A 677 -30.56 19.24 -18.57
N ARG A 678 -31.59 18.80 -17.83
CA ARG A 678 -32.97 18.61 -18.30
C ARG A 678 -33.67 19.92 -18.68
N GLN A 679 -33.17 21.07 -18.23
CA GLN A 679 -33.70 22.38 -18.66
C GLN A 679 -33.28 22.76 -20.09
N HIS A 680 -32.12 22.21 -20.53
CA HIS A 680 -31.51 22.59 -21.80
C HIS A 680 -31.53 21.47 -22.85
N TYR A 681 -31.66 20.20 -22.43
CA TYR A 681 -31.60 19.01 -23.30
C TYR A 681 -32.83 18.13 -23.17
N SER A 682 -33.32 17.61 -24.28
CA SER A 682 -34.41 16.63 -24.29
C SER A 682 -33.96 15.18 -24.08
N VAL A 683 -32.68 14.86 -24.34
CA VAL A 683 -32.10 13.56 -24.16
C VAL A 683 -31.01 13.66 -23.06
N VAL A 684 -31.33 13.16 -21.88
CA VAL A 684 -30.45 13.18 -20.71
C VAL A 684 -30.47 11.82 -20.07
N GLY A 685 -29.32 11.31 -19.66
CA GLY A 685 -29.19 10.04 -18.97
C GLY A 685 -28.05 10.02 -17.98
N GLN A 686 -27.96 8.91 -17.28
CA GLN A 686 -26.86 8.62 -16.34
C GLN A 686 -26.50 7.13 -16.36
N CYS A 687 -25.27 6.82 -16.02
CA CYS A 687 -24.84 5.48 -15.70
C CYS A 687 -23.92 5.54 -14.44
N PRO A 688 -23.98 4.53 -13.57
CA PRO A 688 -23.06 4.46 -12.44
C PRO A 688 -21.64 4.28 -12.97
N ASP A 689 -20.68 4.91 -12.32
CA ASP A 689 -19.28 4.56 -12.51
C ASP A 689 -19.01 3.24 -11.78
N LEU A 690 -18.79 2.19 -12.56
CA LEU A 690 -18.55 0.85 -12.03
C LEU A 690 -17.16 0.70 -11.41
N SER A 691 -16.22 1.57 -11.73
CA SER A 691 -14.84 1.52 -11.22
C SER A 691 -14.78 1.79 -9.72
N LEU A 692 -15.65 2.66 -9.21
CA LEU A 692 -15.74 3.08 -7.80
C LEU A 692 -16.98 2.57 -7.08
N ALA A 693 -17.89 1.88 -7.74
CA ALA A 693 -19.12 1.34 -7.13
C ALA A 693 -18.86 0.42 -5.92
N GLN A 694 -17.67 -0.17 -5.84
CA GLN A 694 -17.25 -1.03 -4.72
C GLN A 694 -16.74 -0.26 -3.50
N SER A 695 -16.39 1.03 -3.65
CA SER A 695 -15.87 1.86 -2.54
C SER A 695 -16.98 2.39 -1.61
N GLY A 696 -18.25 2.25 -2.00
CA GLY A 696 -19.39 2.83 -1.31
C GLY A 696 -19.53 4.34 -1.52
N LEU A 697 -18.75 4.89 -2.44
CA LEU A 697 -18.85 6.26 -2.93
C LEU A 697 -19.83 6.31 -4.10
N HIS A 698 -20.57 7.41 -4.20
CA HIS A 698 -21.49 7.63 -5.31
C HIS A 698 -20.72 8.38 -6.42
N HIS A 699 -20.30 7.63 -7.43
CA HIS A 699 -19.79 8.21 -8.68
C HIS A 699 -20.72 7.85 -9.83
N ALA A 700 -21.02 8.81 -10.66
CA ALA A 700 -21.89 8.60 -11.82
C ALA A 700 -21.46 9.47 -12.98
N ILE A 701 -21.50 8.89 -14.17
CA ILE A 701 -21.33 9.61 -15.43
C ILE A 701 -22.73 10.03 -15.93
N MET A 702 -22.94 11.33 -16.05
CA MET A 702 -24.15 11.90 -16.64
C MET A 702 -23.86 12.39 -18.03
N TRP A 703 -24.86 12.35 -18.87
CA TRP A 703 -24.75 12.81 -20.23
C TRP A 703 -26.04 13.45 -20.73
N ALA A 704 -25.85 14.39 -21.67
CA ALA A 704 -26.94 15.03 -22.36
C ALA A 704 -26.59 15.27 -23.83
N ARG A 705 -27.60 15.23 -24.73
CA ARG A 705 -27.44 15.49 -26.17
C ARG A 705 -28.51 16.39 -26.68
N SER A 706 -28.12 17.24 -27.67
CA SER A 706 -29.04 18.00 -28.48
C SER A 706 -29.65 17.15 -29.60
N PRO A 707 -30.96 17.28 -29.90
CA PRO A 707 -31.59 16.58 -31.01
C PRO A 707 -31.01 16.95 -32.41
N ARG A 708 -30.27 18.03 -32.51
CA ARG A 708 -29.67 18.48 -33.80
C ARG A 708 -28.58 17.54 -34.33
N GLU A 709 -28.03 16.66 -33.52
CA GLU A 709 -26.98 15.71 -33.94
C GLU A 709 -27.54 14.53 -34.75
N GLU A 710 -28.80 14.16 -34.55
CA GLU A 710 -29.44 13.05 -35.29
C GLU A 710 -29.60 13.34 -36.80
N GLN A 711 -29.58 14.62 -37.19
CA GLN A 711 -29.75 15.03 -38.61
C GLN A 711 -28.45 14.93 -39.45
N HIS A 712 -27.29 14.73 -38.81
CA HIS A 712 -25.97 14.67 -39.49
C HIS A 712 -25.35 13.28 -39.54
N THR A 713 -26.01 12.24 -39.02
CA THR A 713 -25.52 10.85 -39.01
C THR A 713 -26.17 9.92 -40.00
N GLN A 714 -27.05 10.41 -40.89
CA GLN A 714 -27.51 9.62 -42.04
C GLN A 714 -26.48 9.73 -43.18
N PRO A 715 -25.90 8.64 -43.67
CA PRO A 715 -25.07 8.67 -44.86
C PRO A 715 -25.97 8.98 -46.10
N GLU A 716 -25.56 9.95 -46.94
CA GLU A 716 -26.07 10.09 -48.30
C GLU A 716 -25.73 8.85 -49.15
#